data_9417ca3168c500192bca0b38dbe6d9ce
#
_entry.id   9417ca3168c500192bca0b38dbe6d9ce
#
_cell.length_a   1.000
_cell.length_b   1.000
_cell.length_c   1.000
_cell.angle_alpha   90.00
_cell.angle_beta   90.00
_cell.angle_gamma   90.00
#
_symmetry.space_group_name_H-M   'P 1'
#
loop_
_entity.id
_entity.type
_entity.pdbx_description
1 polymer ?
#
loop_
_entity_poly.entity_id
_entity_poly.type
_entity_poly.pdbx_seq_one_letter_code
_entity_poly.pdbx_strand_id
1 'polypeptide(L)'
;MDIKQINTAKAVNNPAQVKKQEVLKQQEAQTQQGFKQLSSKTSAANMAYGLAQVSFGGVQKVSDKASKDSDGVKTLNLFYFSDTHGELTGLTKLSSAKEAAEEFCGGEGKLTVLGSGDLIAGSQANVIHATVDVVNKMGMEATAMGNHERSRSDAKLQALADDLNPEILAINASKKDKECSVGSAMVLKQGENEFIAIGATPLTPVQKAEDIATAIDKQVSDIRENRKANGQNPDIPVVLLSHMGSFADKTVAENSETVNLILGGHTHNVEEFDYKSKNGQDVKVLQAGANNKYATVVKMNIAPDGKVSCDAQMIDLKQDNAGMCAQLESFYGKPDLADEAMAAAKVGEEFAAKTVAESVGPKIDVAYVPEGQGYINDGTERNYSNPVSNIMADAMIAATADKGVQVSFFNAPSLKDTSIPDMQNITNYDIMGRMLPFGGEVTVTELPISKLYEIIEERAQSVVTMESQLVQCGGMSYSVDANKAKARYDASIGIMQAEDDLKKAKENGGDVTKAEADLAQAQAYYDELPQCVEKILILNPDKSELKINPKAIARGDFDGITITCASNDFLAHETGIDTEEYGYQKTGKELTKVFEQELGEVRKYNEDVMHVDHNDVRISIKDKEGIVNGYPIPTGINTKYWY
;
A
#
# COMPACT_ATOMS: atom_id res chain seq x y z
N MET A 1 -29.81 -59.69 32.53
CA MET A 1 -28.97 -59.63 33.76
C MET A 1 -28.27 -58.30 33.78
N ASP A 2 -28.54 -57.56 34.78
CA ASP A 2 -28.05 -56.18 35.05
C ASP A 2 -26.55 -56.07 35.17
N ILE A 3 -26.03 -54.94 34.72
CA ILE A 3 -24.83 -54.35 35.37
C ILE A 3 -25.08 -52.83 35.55
N LYS A 4 -25.18 -52.48 36.80
CA LYS A 4 -25.32 -51.15 37.38
C LYS A 4 -23.97 -50.40 37.39
N GLN A 5 -24.12 -49.09 37.16
CA GLN A 5 -23.46 -47.99 37.86
C GLN A 5 -22.02 -48.14 38.38
N ILE A 6 -21.13 -47.25 37.94
CA ILE A 6 -20.08 -46.69 38.80
C ILE A 6 -19.86 -45.20 38.49
N ASN A 7 -20.22 -44.42 39.48
CA ASN A 7 -19.67 -43.19 40.04
C ASN A 7 -19.17 -42.01 39.18
N THR A 8 -19.91 -40.96 39.33
CA THR A 8 -19.55 -39.54 39.29
C THR A 8 -18.32 -39.20 40.14
N ALA A 9 -17.23 -38.79 39.49
CA ALA A 9 -16.15 -38.07 40.17
C ALA A 9 -16.50 -36.57 40.19
N LYS A 10 -16.58 -35.99 41.38
CA LYS A 10 -16.78 -34.56 41.64
C LYS A 10 -15.61 -33.77 41.03
N ALA A 11 -15.95 -32.88 40.09
CA ALA A 11 -15.04 -31.82 39.65
C ALA A 11 -14.76 -30.89 40.85
N VAL A 12 -13.52 -30.87 41.33
CA VAL A 12 -13.05 -29.89 42.29
C VAL A 12 -12.89 -28.58 41.54
N ASN A 13 -13.83 -27.64 41.74
CA ASN A 13 -13.73 -26.28 41.22
C ASN A 13 -12.55 -25.57 41.88
N ASN A 14 -11.46 -25.40 41.13
CA ASN A 14 -10.33 -24.57 41.54
C ASN A 14 -10.73 -23.10 41.35
N PRO A 15 -10.76 -22.26 42.42
CA PRO A 15 -11.18 -20.85 42.34
C PRO A 15 -10.35 -20.02 41.35
N ALA A 16 -9.11 -20.43 41.08
CA ALA A 16 -8.25 -19.81 40.09
C ALA A 16 -8.72 -20.06 38.63
N GLN A 17 -9.24 -21.26 38.34
CA GLN A 17 -9.78 -21.60 37.04
C GLN A 17 -11.12 -20.89 36.76
N VAL A 18 -11.94 -20.73 37.78
CA VAL A 18 -13.22 -19.98 37.65
C VAL A 18 -12.96 -18.51 37.39
N LYS A 19 -12.01 -17.87 38.10
CA LYS A 19 -11.59 -16.49 37.83
C LYS A 19 -11.01 -16.32 36.41
N LYS A 20 -10.19 -17.26 35.94
CA LYS A 20 -9.60 -17.23 34.59
C LYS A 20 -10.69 -17.31 33.51
N GLN A 21 -11.72 -18.15 33.69
CA GLN A 21 -12.86 -18.24 32.77
C GLN A 21 -13.77 -17.00 32.77
N GLU A 22 -13.93 -16.33 33.91
CA GLU A 22 -14.69 -15.09 33.99
C GLU A 22 -13.98 -13.91 33.33
N VAL A 23 -12.65 -13.81 33.49
CA VAL A 23 -11.82 -12.80 32.82
C VAL A 23 -11.81 -13.02 31.30
N LEU A 24 -11.66 -14.26 30.84
CA LEU A 24 -11.75 -14.60 29.40
C LEU A 24 -13.12 -14.22 28.81
N LYS A 25 -14.23 -14.55 29.50
CA LYS A 25 -15.58 -14.16 29.06
C LYS A 25 -15.82 -12.65 29.04
N GLN A 26 -15.21 -11.90 29.97
CA GLN A 26 -15.29 -10.43 29.96
C GLN A 26 -14.45 -9.82 28.83
N GLN A 27 -13.27 -10.37 28.55
CA GLN A 27 -12.47 -9.94 27.40
C GLN A 27 -13.12 -10.30 26.06
N GLU A 28 -13.66 -11.50 25.91
CA GLU A 28 -14.45 -11.89 24.73
C GLU A 28 -15.67 -10.98 24.52
N ALA A 29 -16.36 -10.60 25.59
CA ALA A 29 -17.51 -9.71 25.51
C ALA A 29 -17.12 -8.26 25.13
N GLN A 30 -15.97 -7.76 25.61
CA GLN A 30 -15.44 -6.44 25.25
C GLN A 30 -14.92 -6.44 23.81
N THR A 31 -14.23 -7.49 23.38
CA THR A 31 -13.76 -7.67 21.99
C THR A 31 -14.93 -7.80 21.03
N GLN A 32 -15.97 -8.57 21.38
CA GLN A 32 -17.18 -8.68 20.57
C GLN A 32 -18.01 -7.38 20.52
N GLN A 33 -18.00 -6.57 21.56
CA GLN A 33 -18.65 -5.25 21.54
C GLN A 33 -17.86 -4.24 20.70
N GLY A 34 -16.55 -4.24 20.78
CA GLY A 34 -15.67 -3.46 19.89
C GLY A 34 -15.84 -3.87 18.44
N PHE A 35 -15.91 -5.16 18.18
CA PHE A 35 -16.08 -5.73 16.83
C PHE A 35 -17.47 -5.45 16.24
N LYS A 36 -18.56 -5.53 17.04
CA LYS A 36 -19.89 -5.12 16.56
C LYS A 36 -19.98 -3.63 16.25
N GLN A 37 -19.24 -2.79 16.95
CA GLN A 37 -19.13 -1.38 16.60
C GLN A 37 -18.24 -1.13 15.36
N LEU A 38 -17.14 -1.89 15.18
CA LEU A 38 -16.29 -1.78 13.99
C LEU A 38 -16.96 -2.42 12.77
N SER A 39 -17.49 -3.65 12.88
CA SER A 39 -18.15 -4.34 11.74
C SER A 39 -19.43 -3.66 11.29
N SER A 40 -20.20 -3.04 12.18
CA SER A 40 -21.36 -2.24 11.78
C SER A 40 -20.97 -0.90 11.14
N LYS A 41 -19.83 -0.32 11.50
CA LYS A 41 -19.29 0.87 10.86
C LYS A 41 -18.56 0.53 9.56
N THR A 42 -17.82 -0.58 9.52
CA THR A 42 -17.10 -1.03 8.31
C THR A 42 -18.05 -1.55 7.23
N SER A 43 -19.13 -2.29 7.59
CA SER A 43 -20.12 -2.71 6.60
C SER A 43 -20.97 -1.53 6.09
N ALA A 44 -21.25 -0.52 6.91
CA ALA A 44 -21.91 0.71 6.46
C ALA A 44 -20.97 1.57 5.60
N ALA A 45 -19.68 1.61 5.90
CA ALA A 45 -18.67 2.27 5.08
C ALA A 45 -18.49 1.53 3.73
N ASN A 46 -18.34 0.21 3.75
CA ASN A 46 -18.21 -0.58 2.52
C ASN A 46 -19.47 -0.56 1.66
N MET A 47 -20.68 -0.49 2.25
CA MET A 47 -21.91 -0.23 1.47
C MET A 47 -21.94 1.21 0.92
N ALA A 48 -21.43 2.21 1.62
CA ALA A 48 -21.28 3.56 1.10
C ALA A 48 -20.23 3.63 -0.02
N TYR A 49 -19.12 2.89 0.09
CA TYR A 49 -18.10 2.76 -0.94
C TYR A 49 -18.61 2.09 -2.23
N GLY A 50 -19.40 1.04 -2.12
CA GLY A 50 -20.00 0.35 -3.28
C GLY A 50 -21.06 1.18 -4.01
N LEU A 51 -21.67 2.16 -3.37
CA LEU A 51 -22.68 3.05 -3.97
C LEU A 51 -22.09 4.37 -4.53
N ALA A 52 -20.88 4.76 -4.10
CA ALA A 52 -20.21 5.95 -4.61
C ALA A 52 -19.55 5.74 -6.00
N GLN A 53 -19.32 4.50 -6.42
CA GLN A 53 -18.79 4.19 -7.76
C GLN A 53 -19.81 4.35 -8.91
N VAL A 54 -21.06 4.68 -8.64
CA VAL A 54 -22.11 4.72 -9.69
C VAL A 54 -22.56 6.14 -10.07
N SER A 55 -21.91 7.19 -9.61
CA SER A 55 -22.38 8.57 -9.85
C SER A 55 -21.35 9.56 -10.44
N PHE A 56 -20.49 9.12 -11.35
CA PHE A 56 -19.71 10.03 -12.20
C PHE A 56 -20.32 10.16 -13.60
N GLY A 57 -21.60 10.44 -13.67
CA GLY A 57 -22.35 10.65 -14.91
C GLY A 57 -23.35 11.79 -14.84
N GLY A 58 -23.05 12.83 -14.08
CA GLY A 58 -23.88 14.03 -14.01
C GLY A 58 -23.11 15.26 -14.40
N VAL A 59 -23.13 15.63 -15.68
CA VAL A 59 -22.80 17.00 -16.11
C VAL A 59 -23.77 17.92 -15.35
N GLN A 60 -23.32 18.49 -14.24
CA GLN A 60 -24.00 19.68 -13.72
C GLN A 60 -23.83 20.78 -14.76
N LYS A 61 -24.95 21.18 -15.34
CA LYS A 61 -25.01 22.40 -16.13
C LYS A 61 -24.47 23.54 -15.26
N VAL A 62 -23.24 23.95 -15.55
CA VAL A 62 -22.72 25.23 -15.09
C VAL A 62 -23.65 26.28 -15.65
N SER A 63 -24.39 26.95 -14.79
CA SER A 63 -25.20 28.11 -15.20
C SER A 63 -24.25 29.14 -15.74
N ASP A 64 -24.49 29.56 -16.99
CA ASP A 64 -23.86 30.70 -17.62
C ASP A 64 -24.01 31.96 -16.73
N LYS A 65 -23.04 32.16 -15.85
CA LYS A 65 -22.72 33.45 -15.28
C LYS A 65 -21.35 33.82 -15.79
N ALA A 66 -21.34 34.69 -16.76
CA ALA A 66 -20.17 35.41 -17.21
C ALA A 66 -19.28 35.75 -16.02
N SER A 67 -17.99 35.43 -16.12
CA SER A 67 -16.94 35.86 -15.22
C SER A 67 -16.99 37.37 -15.04
N LYS A 68 -17.60 37.84 -13.97
CA LYS A 68 -17.18 39.08 -13.37
C LYS A 68 -15.90 38.75 -12.64
N ASP A 69 -14.81 39.44 -12.98
CA ASP A 69 -13.60 39.48 -12.17
C ASP A 69 -14.03 39.64 -10.71
N SER A 70 -13.78 38.63 -9.89
CA SER A 70 -14.19 38.64 -8.49
C SER A 70 -13.26 39.60 -7.77
N ASP A 71 -13.78 40.84 -7.53
CA ASP A 71 -13.05 41.88 -6.80
C ASP A 71 -12.36 41.31 -5.56
N GLY A 72 -11.03 41.12 -5.65
CA GLY A 72 -10.16 40.81 -4.53
C GLY A 72 -9.99 39.35 -4.14
N VAL A 73 -10.56 38.38 -4.84
CA VAL A 73 -10.27 36.94 -4.60
C VAL A 73 -8.90 36.58 -5.17
N LYS A 74 -8.06 35.98 -4.35
CA LYS A 74 -6.75 35.40 -4.73
C LYS A 74 -6.90 33.92 -5.00
N THR A 75 -6.33 33.42 -6.11
CA THR A 75 -6.38 31.97 -6.44
C THR A 75 -4.98 31.40 -6.47
N LEU A 76 -4.81 30.24 -5.81
CA LEU A 76 -3.66 29.35 -5.93
C LEU A 76 -4.08 28.16 -6.79
N ASN A 77 -3.28 27.81 -7.79
CA ASN A 77 -3.50 26.63 -8.64
C ASN A 77 -2.52 25.54 -8.20
N LEU A 78 -3.02 24.37 -7.84
CA LEU A 78 -2.22 23.25 -7.40
C LEU A 78 -2.38 22.07 -8.36
N PHE A 79 -1.30 21.37 -8.64
CA PHE A 79 -1.27 20.08 -9.31
C PHE A 79 -0.78 19.03 -8.29
N TYR A 80 -1.59 18.02 -8.04
CA TYR A 80 -1.35 17.06 -6.98
C TYR A 80 -1.44 15.63 -7.49
N PHE A 81 -0.57 14.77 -7.00
CA PHE A 81 -0.59 13.32 -7.18
C PHE A 81 0.02 12.60 -5.98
N SER A 82 -0.21 11.30 -5.91
CA SER A 82 0.25 10.46 -4.80
C SER A 82 0.53 9.03 -5.26
N ASP A 83 1.24 8.26 -4.44
CA ASP A 83 1.38 6.81 -4.60
C ASP A 83 1.86 6.41 -6.02
N THR A 84 2.85 7.12 -6.52
CA THR A 84 3.47 6.88 -7.84
C THR A 84 4.12 5.51 -7.91
N HIS A 85 4.78 5.08 -6.80
CA HIS A 85 5.48 3.81 -6.65
C HIS A 85 6.51 3.51 -7.75
N GLY A 86 7.03 4.55 -8.43
CA GLY A 86 7.95 4.39 -9.54
C GLY A 86 7.30 3.75 -10.78
N GLU A 87 5.98 3.90 -10.97
CA GLU A 87 5.28 3.38 -12.14
C GLU A 87 5.70 4.16 -13.39
N LEU A 88 6.50 3.51 -14.24
CA LEU A 88 7.25 4.16 -15.32
C LEU A 88 6.36 4.64 -16.49
N THR A 89 5.33 3.87 -16.83
CA THR A 89 4.44 4.21 -17.94
C THR A 89 3.60 5.43 -17.64
N GLY A 90 3.06 5.52 -16.43
CA GLY A 90 2.24 6.64 -16.00
C GLY A 90 3.03 7.93 -15.73
N LEU A 91 4.35 7.84 -15.46
CA LEU A 91 5.21 9.03 -15.31
C LEU A 91 5.16 9.91 -16.57
N THR A 92 5.09 9.33 -17.77
CA THR A 92 5.00 10.09 -19.01
C THR A 92 3.69 10.86 -19.10
N LYS A 93 2.58 10.23 -18.70
CA LYS A 93 1.25 10.86 -18.68
C LYS A 93 1.11 11.90 -17.59
N LEU A 94 1.71 11.64 -16.43
CA LEU A 94 1.75 12.59 -15.32
C LEU A 94 2.48 13.89 -15.71
N SER A 95 3.66 13.76 -16.34
CA SER A 95 4.43 14.89 -16.88
C SER A 95 3.64 15.64 -17.96
N SER A 96 2.99 14.92 -18.88
CA SER A 96 2.13 15.48 -19.91
C SER A 96 0.99 16.31 -19.32
N ALA A 97 0.25 15.76 -18.36
CA ALA A 97 -0.87 16.44 -17.71
C ALA A 97 -0.43 17.69 -16.92
N LYS A 98 0.74 17.62 -16.26
CA LYS A 98 1.31 18.77 -15.53
C LYS A 98 1.65 19.92 -16.48
N GLU A 99 2.33 19.65 -17.59
CA GLU A 99 2.69 20.71 -18.56
C GLU A 99 1.42 21.36 -19.17
N ALA A 100 0.42 20.55 -19.53
CA ALA A 100 -0.85 21.06 -20.01
C ALA A 100 -1.59 21.91 -18.95
N ALA A 101 -1.60 21.48 -17.69
CA ALA A 101 -2.23 22.21 -16.59
C ALA A 101 -1.55 23.57 -16.35
N GLU A 102 -0.23 23.63 -16.48
CA GLU A 102 0.53 24.86 -16.31
C GLU A 102 0.17 25.90 -17.38
N GLU A 103 0.00 25.49 -18.65
CA GLU A 103 -0.48 26.37 -19.72
C GLU A 103 -1.88 26.93 -19.42
N PHE A 104 -2.81 26.06 -18.97
CA PHE A 104 -4.15 26.55 -18.59
C PHE A 104 -4.13 27.48 -17.37
N CYS A 105 -3.10 27.41 -16.52
CA CYS A 105 -2.90 28.38 -15.44
C CYS A 105 -2.32 29.72 -15.91
N GLY A 106 -1.78 29.80 -17.11
CA GLY A 106 -1.13 30.97 -17.68
C GLY A 106 0.39 30.92 -17.72
N GLY A 107 0.93 29.72 -17.76
CA GLY A 107 2.36 29.41 -17.96
C GLY A 107 3.18 29.29 -16.68
N GLU A 108 4.50 29.28 -16.85
CA GLU A 108 5.49 28.98 -15.81
C GLU A 108 5.29 29.78 -14.52
N GLY A 109 5.37 29.08 -13.38
CA GLY A 109 5.23 29.66 -12.04
C GLY A 109 3.78 30.00 -11.62
N LYS A 110 2.78 29.56 -12.40
CA LYS A 110 1.35 29.73 -12.09
C LYS A 110 0.69 28.46 -11.56
N LEU A 111 1.44 27.38 -11.46
CA LEU A 111 1.01 26.09 -10.94
C LEU A 111 2.02 25.60 -9.91
N THR A 112 1.57 25.21 -8.72
CA THR A 112 2.42 24.56 -7.70
C THR A 112 2.20 23.07 -7.73
N VAL A 113 3.27 22.29 -7.85
CA VAL A 113 3.22 20.83 -7.91
C VAL A 113 3.51 20.24 -6.55
N LEU A 114 2.61 19.38 -6.05
CA LEU A 114 2.68 18.78 -4.73
C LEU A 114 2.50 17.27 -4.79
N GLY A 115 3.12 16.55 -3.85
CA GLY A 115 2.99 15.10 -3.69
C GLY A 115 2.55 14.71 -2.28
N SER A 116 1.92 13.55 -2.16
CA SER A 116 1.54 13.01 -0.85
C SER A 116 2.21 11.69 -0.52
N GLY A 117 3.48 11.52 -0.93
CA GLY A 117 4.30 10.37 -0.55
C GLY A 117 4.20 9.17 -1.49
N ASP A 118 4.98 8.17 -1.19
CA ASP A 118 5.15 6.95 -1.98
C ASP A 118 5.47 7.25 -3.47
N LEU A 119 6.43 8.16 -3.67
CA LEU A 119 6.94 8.47 -5.01
C LEU A 119 7.68 7.28 -5.62
N ILE A 120 8.35 6.51 -4.75
CA ILE A 120 9.12 5.33 -5.10
C ILE A 120 8.57 4.12 -4.36
N ALA A 121 8.75 2.90 -4.89
CA ALA A 121 8.30 1.71 -4.19
C ALA A 121 9.44 0.78 -3.78
N GLY A 122 10.37 0.52 -4.64
CA GLY A 122 11.34 -0.54 -4.44
C GLY A 122 12.77 -0.08 -4.21
N SER A 123 13.69 -0.97 -4.53
CA SER A 123 15.14 -0.75 -4.42
C SER A 123 15.85 -0.70 -5.78
N GLN A 124 15.11 -0.78 -6.88
CA GLN A 124 15.68 -0.70 -8.23
C GLN A 124 16.20 0.71 -8.51
N ALA A 125 17.51 0.91 -8.45
CA ALA A 125 18.14 2.22 -8.54
C ALA A 125 17.77 2.96 -9.85
N ASN A 126 17.68 2.25 -10.97
CA ASN A 126 17.33 2.81 -12.26
C ASN A 126 15.87 3.33 -12.31
N VAL A 127 14.92 2.62 -11.68
CA VAL A 127 13.52 3.05 -11.55
C VAL A 127 13.42 4.27 -10.64
N ILE A 128 14.16 4.26 -9.52
CA ILE A 128 14.22 5.39 -8.58
C ILE A 128 14.77 6.64 -9.29
N HIS A 129 15.91 6.53 -10.00
CA HIS A 129 16.49 7.65 -10.74
C HIS A 129 15.53 8.18 -11.80
N ALA A 130 14.89 7.32 -12.61
CA ALA A 130 13.90 7.75 -13.59
C ALA A 130 12.75 8.54 -12.94
N THR A 131 12.24 8.08 -11.81
CA THR A 131 11.16 8.74 -11.07
C THR A 131 11.60 10.09 -10.52
N VAL A 132 12.75 10.13 -9.85
CA VAL A 132 13.35 11.36 -9.27
C VAL A 132 13.58 12.41 -10.36
N ASP A 133 14.19 12.03 -11.48
CA ASP A 133 14.49 12.95 -12.57
C ASP A 133 13.24 13.54 -13.20
N VAL A 134 12.19 12.72 -13.40
CA VAL A 134 10.91 13.21 -13.94
C VAL A 134 10.22 14.14 -12.94
N VAL A 135 10.14 13.75 -11.66
CA VAL A 135 9.51 14.56 -10.60
C VAL A 135 10.25 15.90 -10.41
N ASN A 136 11.58 15.88 -10.39
CA ASN A 136 12.40 17.10 -10.31
C ASN A 136 12.13 18.04 -11.48
N LYS A 137 12.05 17.50 -12.70
CA LYS A 137 11.77 18.30 -13.89
C LYS A 137 10.33 18.85 -13.90
N MET A 138 9.38 18.12 -13.35
CA MET A 138 8.00 18.62 -13.19
C MET A 138 7.92 19.80 -12.21
N GLY A 139 8.99 20.11 -11.48
CA GLY A 139 9.02 21.21 -10.54
C GLY A 139 8.18 20.98 -9.29
N MET A 140 8.10 19.72 -8.80
CA MET A 140 7.48 19.48 -7.50
C MET A 140 8.20 20.29 -6.42
N GLU A 141 7.43 20.92 -5.54
CA GLU A 141 7.97 21.79 -4.49
C GLU A 141 8.01 21.10 -3.13
N ALA A 142 7.03 20.26 -2.83
CA ALA A 142 6.96 19.49 -1.58
C ALA A 142 6.21 18.18 -1.76
N THR A 143 6.56 17.19 -0.93
CA THR A 143 5.85 15.91 -0.82
C THR A 143 5.76 15.46 0.63
N ALA A 144 4.71 14.71 1.00
CA ALA A 144 4.73 13.97 2.26
C ALA A 144 5.75 12.84 2.20
N MET A 145 6.22 12.38 3.36
CA MET A 145 6.96 11.13 3.47
C MET A 145 5.99 9.95 3.51
N GLY A 146 6.01 9.09 2.49
CA GLY A 146 5.24 7.85 2.48
C GLY A 146 5.90 6.72 3.27
N ASN A 147 5.25 5.56 3.35
CA ASN A 147 5.84 4.38 4.00
C ASN A 147 7.01 3.79 3.21
N HIS A 148 7.02 3.95 1.88
CA HIS A 148 8.11 3.45 1.04
C HIS A 148 9.38 4.30 1.17
N GLU A 149 9.26 5.61 1.38
CA GLU A 149 10.39 6.45 1.78
C GLU A 149 10.85 6.10 3.19
N ARG A 150 9.92 6.01 4.15
CA ARG A 150 10.20 5.76 5.57
C ARG A 150 10.83 4.41 5.87
N SER A 151 10.48 3.36 5.12
CA SER A 151 11.02 2.01 5.31
C SER A 151 12.49 1.86 4.87
N ARG A 152 13.08 2.88 4.27
CA ARG A 152 14.49 2.85 3.83
C ARG A 152 15.45 2.97 5.00
N SER A 153 16.67 2.45 4.83
CA SER A 153 17.73 2.76 5.78
C SER A 153 18.05 4.26 5.74
N ASP A 154 18.58 4.80 6.84
CA ASP A 154 18.91 6.23 6.96
C ASP A 154 19.76 6.75 5.80
N ALA A 155 20.79 6.00 5.40
CA ALA A 155 21.65 6.37 4.28
C ALA A 155 20.89 6.44 2.95
N LYS A 156 19.92 5.55 2.73
CA LYS A 156 19.09 5.54 1.51
C LYS A 156 18.02 6.64 1.54
N LEU A 157 17.46 6.93 2.72
CA LEU A 157 16.50 8.05 2.88
C LEU A 157 17.22 9.38 2.67
N GLN A 158 18.40 9.55 3.27
CA GLN A 158 19.23 10.75 3.06
C GLN A 158 19.61 10.93 1.58
N ALA A 159 20.10 9.87 0.92
CA ALA A 159 20.44 9.93 -0.50
C ALA A 159 19.22 10.31 -1.37
N LEU A 160 18.04 9.77 -1.06
CA LEU A 160 16.81 10.15 -1.75
C LEU A 160 16.45 11.62 -1.52
N ALA A 161 16.57 12.10 -0.29
CA ALA A 161 16.30 13.51 0.04
C ALA A 161 17.32 14.46 -0.62
N ASP A 162 18.57 14.02 -0.78
CA ASP A 162 19.62 14.80 -1.47
C ASP A 162 19.39 14.85 -3.00
N ASP A 163 18.83 13.79 -3.59
CA ASP A 163 18.57 13.69 -5.02
C ASP A 163 17.24 14.37 -5.45
N LEU A 164 16.27 14.48 -4.53
CA LEU A 164 14.98 15.14 -4.76
C LEU A 164 15.10 16.66 -4.62
N ASN A 165 14.54 17.40 -5.57
CA ASN A 165 14.36 18.85 -5.43
C ASN A 165 13.23 19.23 -4.46
N PRO A 166 12.07 18.52 -4.43
CA PRO A 166 11.01 18.80 -3.46
C PRO A 166 11.44 18.47 -2.03
N GLU A 167 10.99 19.28 -1.07
CA GLU A 167 11.15 18.99 0.36
C GLU A 167 10.28 17.80 0.76
N ILE A 168 10.86 16.83 1.48
CA ILE A 168 10.12 15.73 2.10
C ILE A 168 9.62 16.20 3.48
N LEU A 169 8.30 16.15 3.69
CA LEU A 169 7.66 16.67 4.90
C LEU A 169 6.96 15.58 5.69
N ALA A 170 7.17 15.56 7.03
CA ALA A 170 6.42 14.71 7.96
C ALA A 170 6.47 15.26 9.39
N ILE A 171 5.39 15.87 9.86
CA ILE A 171 5.30 16.44 11.21
C ILE A 171 5.43 15.37 12.29
N ASN A 172 4.92 14.17 12.04
CA ASN A 172 4.95 13.00 12.91
C ASN A 172 6.13 12.06 12.66
N ALA A 173 7.14 12.50 11.87
CA ALA A 173 8.37 11.76 11.66
C ALA A 173 9.14 11.54 12.97
N SER A 174 9.84 10.41 13.08
CA SER A 174 10.74 10.14 14.19
C SER A 174 11.91 11.14 14.21
N LYS A 175 12.61 11.21 15.35
CA LYS A 175 13.84 12.02 15.43
C LYS A 175 14.87 11.60 14.38
N LYS A 176 14.98 10.30 14.13
CA LYS A 176 15.89 9.69 13.17
C LYS A 176 15.55 10.11 11.73
N ASP A 177 14.28 10.07 11.34
CA ASP A 177 13.84 10.55 10.02
C ASP A 177 14.18 12.03 9.81
N LYS A 178 14.00 12.86 10.87
CA LYS A 178 14.34 14.29 10.84
C LYS A 178 15.84 14.56 10.69
N GLU A 179 16.68 13.65 11.17
CA GLU A 179 18.12 13.70 10.94
C GLU A 179 18.50 13.41 9.48
N CYS A 180 17.59 12.80 8.70
CA CYS A 180 17.72 12.55 7.25
C CYS A 180 17.04 13.62 6.38
N SER A 181 17.10 14.88 6.77
CA SER A 181 16.55 16.02 6.01
C SER A 181 15.04 15.99 5.78
N VAL A 182 14.26 15.34 6.67
CA VAL A 182 12.80 15.36 6.63
C VAL A 182 12.29 16.55 7.43
N GLY A 183 11.62 17.50 6.75
CA GLY A 183 11.01 18.68 7.34
C GLY A 183 9.63 18.37 7.97
N SER A 184 9.04 19.35 8.66
CA SER A 184 7.66 19.23 9.15
C SER A 184 6.70 20.09 8.35
N ALA A 185 7.12 21.29 7.98
CA ALA A 185 6.32 22.29 7.28
C ALA A 185 7.20 23.30 6.57
N MET A 186 6.67 23.95 5.54
CA MET A 186 7.30 25.06 4.84
C MET A 186 6.25 26.06 4.35
N VAL A 187 6.69 27.27 3.99
CA VAL A 187 5.85 28.26 3.32
C VAL A 187 6.20 28.28 1.85
N LEU A 188 5.22 27.98 1.03
CA LEU A 188 5.33 27.99 -0.43
C LEU A 188 4.74 29.28 -1.02
N LYS A 189 5.25 29.66 -2.20
CA LYS A 189 4.85 30.87 -2.92
C LYS A 189 4.43 30.56 -4.35
N GLN A 190 3.31 31.15 -4.76
CA GLN A 190 2.88 31.17 -6.14
C GLN A 190 2.60 32.62 -6.55
N GLY A 191 3.54 33.24 -7.22
CA GLY A 191 3.52 34.68 -7.47
C GLY A 191 3.56 35.47 -6.14
N GLU A 192 2.52 36.29 -5.90
CA GLU A 192 2.39 37.04 -4.64
C GLU A 192 1.60 36.29 -3.55
N ASN A 193 1.03 35.15 -3.88
CA ASN A 193 0.25 34.35 -2.93
C ASN A 193 1.15 33.36 -2.20
N GLU A 194 0.83 33.11 -0.95
CA GLU A 194 1.58 32.18 -0.08
C GLU A 194 0.62 31.24 0.64
N PHE A 195 1.11 30.04 0.97
CA PHE A 195 0.41 29.08 1.82
C PHE A 195 1.41 28.25 2.64
N ILE A 196 0.93 27.65 3.72
CA ILE A 196 1.72 26.72 4.53
C ILE A 196 1.46 25.32 4.00
N ALA A 197 2.52 24.60 3.60
CA ALA A 197 2.49 23.17 3.34
C ALA A 197 3.01 22.43 4.58
N ILE A 198 2.27 21.42 5.05
CA ILE A 198 2.66 20.55 6.16
C ILE A 198 2.59 19.12 5.66
N GLY A 199 3.57 18.26 6.02
CA GLY A 199 3.52 16.85 5.69
C GLY A 199 3.13 15.98 6.87
N ALA A 200 2.53 14.80 6.61
CA ALA A 200 2.31 13.75 7.59
C ALA A 200 2.56 12.37 6.97
N THR A 201 3.32 11.51 7.67
CA THR A 201 3.63 10.12 7.29
C THR A 201 2.63 9.16 7.94
N PRO A 202 2.49 7.88 7.51
CA PRO A 202 1.60 6.92 8.15
C PRO A 202 1.77 6.84 9.67
N LEU A 203 0.64 6.71 10.35
CA LEU A 203 0.63 6.61 11.81
C LEU A 203 1.30 5.31 12.26
N THR A 204 2.09 5.40 13.33
CA THR A 204 2.51 4.21 14.05
C THR A 204 1.34 3.69 14.91
N PRO A 205 1.35 2.42 15.35
CA PRO A 205 0.27 1.86 16.19
C PRO A 205 -0.02 2.65 17.47
N VAL A 206 0.91 3.48 17.92
CA VAL A 206 0.80 4.28 19.16
C VAL A 206 0.46 5.75 18.91
N GLN A 207 0.45 6.21 17.65
CA GLN A 207 0.06 7.57 17.29
C GLN A 207 -1.44 7.65 17.02
N LYS A 208 -2.04 8.79 17.33
CA LYS A 208 -3.45 9.08 17.06
C LYS A 208 -3.58 10.28 16.14
N ALA A 209 -4.55 10.23 15.23
CA ALA A 209 -4.77 11.30 14.26
C ALA A 209 -5.19 12.62 14.94
N GLU A 210 -5.89 12.56 16.09
CA GLU A 210 -6.24 13.73 16.89
C GLU A 210 -5.01 14.45 17.45
N ASP A 211 -3.98 13.69 17.84
CA ASP A 211 -2.72 14.25 18.33
C ASP A 211 -1.95 14.93 17.18
N ILE A 212 -2.05 14.38 15.98
CA ILE A 212 -1.47 14.99 14.76
C ILE A 212 -2.18 16.28 14.42
N ALA A 213 -3.53 16.33 14.49
CA ALA A 213 -4.28 17.56 14.29
C ALA A 213 -3.82 18.66 15.26
N THR A 214 -3.64 18.33 16.54
CA THR A 214 -3.12 19.24 17.57
C THR A 214 -1.69 19.71 17.26
N ALA A 215 -0.83 18.80 16.80
CA ALA A 215 0.55 19.14 16.43
C ALA A 215 0.59 20.09 15.20
N ILE A 216 -0.30 19.86 14.21
CA ILE A 216 -0.46 20.74 13.05
C ILE A 216 -0.87 22.15 13.49
N ASP A 217 -1.92 22.28 14.31
CA ASP A 217 -2.41 23.57 14.77
C ASP A 217 -1.35 24.35 15.54
N LYS A 218 -0.57 23.65 16.36
CA LYS A 218 0.57 24.25 17.05
C LYS A 218 1.65 24.73 16.08
N GLN A 219 2.05 23.91 15.12
CA GLN A 219 3.06 24.27 14.11
C GLN A 219 2.62 25.48 13.28
N VAL A 220 1.33 25.54 12.90
CA VAL A 220 0.76 26.68 12.18
C VAL A 220 0.78 27.93 13.03
N SER A 221 0.44 27.84 14.33
CA SER A 221 0.52 28.96 15.26
C SER A 221 1.95 29.52 15.36
N ASP A 222 2.94 28.63 15.53
CA ASP A 222 4.35 29.02 15.62
C ASP A 222 4.82 29.74 14.31
N ILE A 223 4.40 29.24 13.13
CA ILE A 223 4.68 29.88 11.83
C ILE A 223 4.02 31.25 11.74
N ARG A 224 2.74 31.37 12.10
CA ARG A 224 1.98 32.62 12.05
C ARG A 224 2.56 33.68 12.99
N GLU A 225 2.96 33.32 14.19
CA GLU A 225 3.63 34.21 15.14
C GLU A 225 4.97 34.73 14.59
N ASN A 226 5.79 33.85 14.03
CA ASN A 226 7.06 34.22 13.39
C ASN A 226 6.84 35.18 12.22
N ARG A 227 5.87 34.89 11.32
CA ARG A 227 5.51 35.75 10.20
C ARG A 227 5.07 37.13 10.66
N LYS A 228 4.21 37.20 11.67
CA LYS A 228 3.74 38.46 12.28
C LYS A 228 4.92 39.26 12.86
N ALA A 229 5.83 38.62 13.55
CA ALA A 229 7.02 39.24 14.10
C ALA A 229 7.93 39.85 13.02
N ASN A 230 7.95 39.26 11.81
CA ASN A 230 8.70 39.71 10.66
C ASN A 230 7.92 40.64 9.72
N GLY A 231 6.72 41.10 10.11
CA GLY A 231 5.88 42.02 9.30
C GLY A 231 5.30 41.36 8.04
N GLN A 232 5.23 40.03 8.00
CA GLN A 232 4.60 39.27 6.92
C GLN A 232 3.16 38.95 7.25
N ASN A 233 2.32 38.68 6.22
CA ASN A 233 0.94 38.24 6.44
C ASN A 233 0.91 36.89 7.18
N PRO A 234 0.34 36.80 8.42
CA PRO A 234 0.20 35.54 9.13
C PRO A 234 -0.99 34.71 8.64
N ASP A 235 -2.00 35.34 8.02
CA ASP A 235 -3.26 34.71 7.66
C ASP A 235 -3.17 34.17 6.22
N ILE A 236 -2.38 33.09 6.06
CA ILE A 236 -2.23 32.35 4.80
C ILE A 236 -2.83 30.96 4.95
N PRO A 237 -3.37 30.37 3.85
CA PRO A 237 -3.95 29.02 3.87
C PRO A 237 -3.00 27.94 4.33
N VAL A 238 -3.57 26.82 4.79
CA VAL A 238 -2.83 25.62 5.21
C VAL A 238 -3.24 24.43 4.36
N VAL A 239 -2.27 23.79 3.73
CA VAL A 239 -2.41 22.55 2.96
C VAL A 239 -1.66 21.43 3.68
N LEU A 240 -2.37 20.36 4.02
CA LEU A 240 -1.77 19.14 4.56
C LEU A 240 -1.49 18.17 3.41
N LEU A 241 -0.23 17.80 3.23
CA LEU A 241 0.21 16.69 2.39
C LEU A 241 0.23 15.44 3.28
N SER A 242 -0.74 14.54 3.10
CA SER A 242 -0.93 13.42 4.03
C SER A 242 -0.69 12.08 3.38
N HIS A 243 0.15 11.27 4.02
CA HIS A 243 0.24 9.86 3.70
C HIS A 243 -0.34 8.96 4.80
N MET A 244 -1.25 9.50 5.64
CA MET A 244 -1.83 8.77 6.76
C MET A 244 -3.02 7.88 6.38
N GLY A 245 -3.59 8.09 5.18
CA GLY A 245 -4.77 7.37 4.70
C GLY A 245 -6.11 8.00 5.11
N SER A 246 -7.17 7.65 4.38
CA SER A 246 -8.50 8.29 4.40
C SER A 246 -9.10 8.46 5.78
N PHE A 247 -8.96 7.46 6.66
CA PHE A 247 -9.54 7.52 8.01
C PHE A 247 -8.84 8.56 8.89
N ALA A 248 -7.52 8.60 8.85
CA ALA A 248 -6.74 9.57 9.61
C ALA A 248 -6.92 10.98 9.04
N ASP A 249 -6.98 11.12 7.71
CA ASP A 249 -7.22 12.39 7.03
C ASP A 249 -8.57 13.01 7.44
N LYS A 250 -9.62 12.19 7.46
CA LYS A 250 -10.93 12.60 7.99
C LYS A 250 -10.82 13.09 9.44
N THR A 251 -10.16 12.31 10.28
CA THR A 251 -10.01 12.67 11.71
C THR A 251 -9.28 14.00 11.87
N VAL A 252 -8.21 14.23 11.10
CA VAL A 252 -7.51 15.52 11.12
C VAL A 252 -8.40 16.64 10.61
N ALA A 253 -9.14 16.43 9.50
CA ALA A 253 -10.07 17.44 8.96
C ALA A 253 -11.11 17.89 9.99
N GLU A 254 -11.65 16.97 10.79
CA GLU A 254 -12.68 17.25 11.80
C GLU A 254 -12.11 17.85 13.12
N ASN A 255 -10.82 17.62 13.43
CA ASN A 255 -10.21 18.01 14.71
C ASN A 255 -9.22 19.17 14.63
N SER A 256 -8.68 19.50 13.45
CA SER A 256 -7.83 20.68 13.27
C SER A 256 -8.66 21.97 13.21
N GLU A 257 -8.09 23.07 13.65
CA GLU A 257 -8.67 24.43 13.56
C GLU A 257 -8.10 25.22 12.38
N THR A 258 -7.02 24.75 11.75
CA THR A 258 -6.22 25.55 10.81
C THR A 258 -6.13 25.01 9.39
N VAL A 259 -6.33 23.69 9.18
CA VAL A 259 -6.23 23.06 7.86
C VAL A 259 -7.39 23.48 6.96
N ASN A 260 -7.09 23.82 5.70
CA ASN A 260 -8.07 24.21 4.68
C ASN A 260 -8.23 23.14 3.59
N LEU A 261 -7.15 22.43 3.25
CA LEU A 261 -7.11 21.39 2.22
C LEU A 261 -6.23 20.24 2.69
N ILE A 262 -6.68 19.02 2.50
CA ILE A 262 -5.87 17.80 2.67
C ILE A 262 -5.70 17.14 1.31
N LEU A 263 -4.45 16.94 0.91
CA LEU A 263 -4.03 16.16 -0.23
C LEU A 263 -3.49 14.83 0.30
N GLY A 264 -4.30 13.77 0.22
CA GLY A 264 -4.07 12.50 0.90
C GLY A 264 -3.46 11.43 -0.01
N GLY A 265 -3.01 10.32 0.58
CA GLY A 265 -2.46 9.15 -0.09
C GLY A 265 -2.59 7.89 0.76
N HIS A 266 -1.78 6.87 0.47
CA HIS A 266 -1.64 5.61 1.20
C HIS A 266 -2.75 4.57 0.95
N THR A 267 -4.02 4.96 0.93
CA THR A 267 -5.13 4.00 0.72
C THR A 267 -5.35 3.63 -0.74
N HIS A 268 -4.67 4.30 -1.68
CA HIS A 268 -4.80 4.12 -3.13
C HIS A 268 -6.20 4.38 -3.69
N ASN A 269 -7.09 4.91 -2.87
CA ASN A 269 -8.45 5.24 -3.28
C ASN A 269 -8.49 6.54 -4.08
N VAL A 270 -9.54 6.68 -4.87
CA VAL A 270 -9.91 7.94 -5.52
C VAL A 270 -11.02 8.54 -4.69
N GLU A 271 -10.73 9.66 -4.01
CA GLU A 271 -11.66 10.23 -3.03
C GLU A 271 -11.72 11.76 -3.11
N GLU A 272 -12.93 12.29 -2.95
CA GLU A 272 -13.18 13.71 -2.74
C GLU A 272 -14.27 13.86 -1.68
N PHE A 273 -13.94 14.53 -0.56
CA PHE A 273 -14.86 14.77 0.54
C PHE A 273 -14.74 16.20 1.05
N ASP A 274 -15.86 16.72 1.55
CA ASP A 274 -15.93 17.99 2.28
C ASP A 274 -16.29 17.72 3.73
N TYR A 275 -15.44 18.18 4.65
CA TYR A 275 -15.64 18.08 6.09
C TYR A 275 -15.77 19.46 6.72
N LYS A 276 -16.22 19.50 7.97
CA LYS A 276 -16.17 20.69 8.81
C LYS A 276 -15.07 20.51 9.85
N SER A 277 -14.16 21.47 9.91
CA SER A 277 -13.14 21.56 10.95
C SER A 277 -13.75 21.79 12.32
N LYS A 278 -12.96 21.67 13.36
CA LYS A 278 -13.37 21.88 14.75
C LYS A 278 -13.99 23.26 14.99
N ASN A 279 -13.58 24.28 14.23
CA ASN A 279 -14.11 25.64 14.30
C ASN A 279 -15.17 25.94 13.20
N GLY A 280 -15.63 24.92 12.46
CA GLY A 280 -16.72 25.03 11.48
C GLY A 280 -16.30 25.49 10.09
N GLN A 281 -15.01 25.63 9.79
CA GLN A 281 -14.51 25.95 8.43
C GLN A 281 -14.68 24.75 7.50
N ASP A 282 -14.79 25.01 6.21
CA ASP A 282 -14.79 23.95 5.20
C ASP A 282 -13.36 23.40 5.01
N VAL A 283 -13.22 22.09 5.02
CA VAL A 283 -11.97 21.38 4.73
C VAL A 283 -12.24 20.37 3.62
N LYS A 284 -11.58 20.56 2.47
CA LYS A 284 -11.63 19.62 1.38
C LYS A 284 -10.55 18.54 1.56
N VAL A 285 -10.91 17.27 1.38
CA VAL A 285 -10.00 16.12 1.42
C VAL A 285 -10.03 15.44 0.06
N LEU A 286 -8.87 15.25 -0.56
CA LEU A 286 -8.70 14.66 -1.87
C LEU A 286 -7.71 13.50 -1.80
N GLN A 287 -7.98 12.41 -2.53
CA GLN A 287 -7.01 11.36 -2.81
C GLN A 287 -7.02 11.02 -4.31
N ALA A 288 -5.85 11.00 -4.94
CA ALA A 288 -5.68 10.86 -6.39
C ALA A 288 -5.49 9.40 -6.85
N GLY A 289 -5.79 8.42 -6.00
CA GLY A 289 -5.51 7.02 -6.31
C GLY A 289 -4.02 6.69 -6.26
N ALA A 290 -3.58 5.74 -7.09
CA ALA A 290 -2.19 5.26 -7.10
C ALA A 290 -1.70 4.92 -8.50
N ASN A 291 -0.39 4.64 -8.62
CA ASN A 291 0.28 4.14 -9.82
C ASN A 291 0.06 5.07 -11.04
N ASN A 292 0.08 6.38 -10.82
CA ASN A 292 -0.08 7.41 -11.84
C ASN A 292 -1.33 7.23 -12.72
N LYS A 293 -2.42 6.66 -12.15
CA LYS A 293 -3.70 6.50 -12.88
C LYS A 293 -4.47 7.82 -12.95
N TYR A 294 -4.25 8.68 -11.96
CA TYR A 294 -4.92 9.98 -11.84
C TYR A 294 -3.95 11.02 -11.28
N ALA A 295 -4.22 12.29 -11.62
CA ALA A 295 -3.70 13.48 -10.96
C ALA A 295 -4.88 14.40 -10.64
N THR A 296 -4.70 15.38 -9.78
CA THR A 296 -5.78 16.31 -9.44
C THR A 296 -5.28 17.76 -9.59
N VAL A 297 -6.06 18.58 -10.26
CA VAL A 297 -5.87 20.04 -10.26
C VAL A 297 -6.82 20.67 -9.25
N VAL A 298 -6.32 21.66 -8.50
CA VAL A 298 -7.10 22.36 -7.47
C VAL A 298 -6.96 23.87 -7.66
N LYS A 299 -8.09 24.59 -7.67
CA LYS A 299 -8.14 26.05 -7.47
C LYS A 299 -8.48 26.32 -6.01
N MET A 300 -7.52 26.81 -5.25
CA MET A 300 -7.76 27.28 -3.90
C MET A 300 -8.00 28.78 -3.91
N ASN A 301 -9.23 29.18 -3.65
CA ASN A 301 -9.68 30.56 -3.69
C ASN A 301 -9.68 31.14 -2.28
N ILE A 302 -9.04 32.29 -2.12
CA ILE A 302 -8.91 33.03 -0.87
C ILE A 302 -9.70 34.32 -1.02
N ALA A 303 -10.84 34.40 -0.34
CA ALA A 303 -11.68 35.59 -0.34
C ALA A 303 -11.02 36.74 0.47
N PRO A 304 -11.43 38.01 0.23
CA PRO A 304 -10.88 39.16 0.96
C PRO A 304 -11.07 39.10 2.48
N ASP A 305 -12.06 38.35 2.96
CA ASP A 305 -12.32 38.09 4.39
C ASP A 305 -11.46 36.95 4.97
N GLY A 306 -10.59 36.36 4.14
CA GLY A 306 -9.73 35.25 4.51
C GLY A 306 -10.37 33.86 4.41
N LYS A 307 -11.64 33.77 3.99
CA LYS A 307 -12.29 32.48 3.78
C LYS A 307 -11.66 31.75 2.60
N VAL A 308 -11.32 30.46 2.80
CA VAL A 308 -10.76 29.59 1.77
C VAL A 308 -11.83 28.65 1.23
N SER A 309 -11.86 28.47 -0.09
CA SER A 309 -12.65 27.44 -0.77
C SER A 309 -11.82 26.77 -1.85
N CYS A 310 -12.07 25.48 -2.10
CA CYS A 310 -11.32 24.69 -3.06
C CYS A 310 -12.25 24.07 -4.10
N ASP A 311 -11.97 24.33 -5.38
CA ASP A 311 -12.53 23.59 -6.51
C ASP A 311 -11.49 22.60 -7.00
N ALA A 312 -11.87 21.36 -7.26
CA ALA A 312 -10.95 20.30 -7.68
C ALA A 312 -11.48 19.57 -8.92
N GLN A 313 -10.57 19.10 -9.75
CA GLN A 313 -10.86 18.22 -10.88
C GLN A 313 -9.81 17.12 -10.95
N MET A 314 -10.27 15.89 -10.91
CA MET A 314 -9.44 14.73 -11.18
C MET A 314 -9.21 14.57 -12.68
N ILE A 315 -7.98 14.31 -13.06
CA ILE A 315 -7.55 14.10 -14.45
C ILE A 315 -7.23 12.61 -14.61
N ASP A 316 -7.94 11.95 -15.50
CA ASP A 316 -7.73 10.54 -15.82
C ASP A 316 -6.51 10.40 -16.76
N LEU A 317 -5.39 9.94 -16.22
CA LEU A 317 -4.12 9.78 -16.94
C LEU A 317 -4.10 8.55 -17.87
N LYS A 318 -5.13 7.71 -17.86
CA LYS A 318 -5.30 6.62 -18.83
C LYS A 318 -5.75 7.15 -20.20
N GLN A 319 -6.25 8.37 -20.25
CA GLN A 319 -6.62 9.05 -21.48
C GLN A 319 -5.37 9.42 -22.33
N ASP A 320 -5.58 9.65 -23.61
CA ASP A 320 -4.57 10.33 -24.44
C ASP A 320 -4.45 11.81 -24.08
N ASN A 321 -3.49 12.51 -24.67
CA ASN A 321 -3.26 13.93 -24.38
C ASN A 321 -4.48 14.78 -24.73
N ALA A 322 -5.25 14.42 -25.76
CA ALA A 322 -6.47 15.15 -26.13
C ALA A 322 -7.55 15.01 -25.05
N GLY A 323 -7.76 13.81 -24.55
CA GLY A 323 -8.70 13.56 -23.46
C GLY A 323 -8.31 14.26 -22.16
N MET A 324 -7.03 14.26 -21.79
CA MET A 324 -6.53 14.98 -20.61
C MET A 324 -6.68 16.50 -20.77
N CYS A 325 -6.29 17.07 -21.92
CA CYS A 325 -6.44 18.49 -22.19
C CYS A 325 -7.91 18.93 -22.17
N ALA A 326 -8.84 18.11 -22.69
CA ALA A 326 -10.27 18.41 -22.64
C ALA A 326 -10.82 18.47 -21.20
N GLN A 327 -10.33 17.61 -20.28
CA GLN A 327 -10.68 17.68 -18.87
C GLN A 327 -10.14 18.96 -18.22
N LEU A 328 -8.89 19.34 -18.51
CA LEU A 328 -8.26 20.55 -18.01
C LEU A 328 -8.94 21.81 -18.56
N GLU A 329 -9.25 21.85 -19.87
CA GLU A 329 -10.00 22.94 -20.52
C GLU A 329 -11.34 23.14 -19.83
N SER A 330 -12.09 22.06 -19.60
CA SER A 330 -13.37 22.12 -18.90
C SER A 330 -13.24 22.71 -17.49
N PHE A 331 -12.20 22.38 -16.77
CA PHE A 331 -11.97 22.88 -15.41
C PHE A 331 -11.52 24.35 -15.38
N TYR A 332 -10.61 24.74 -16.27
CA TYR A 332 -10.09 26.10 -16.29
C TYR A 332 -10.98 27.06 -17.07
N GLY A 333 -11.83 26.58 -18.00
CA GLY A 333 -12.72 27.38 -18.80
C GLY A 333 -11.99 28.28 -19.81
N LYS A 334 -10.86 27.81 -20.37
CA LYS A 334 -9.98 28.58 -21.27
C LYS A 334 -9.74 27.82 -22.58
N PRO A 335 -10.76 27.72 -23.47
CA PRO A 335 -10.63 27.00 -24.73
C PRO A 335 -9.62 27.61 -25.70
N ASP A 336 -9.28 28.86 -25.54
CA ASP A 336 -8.26 29.60 -26.31
C ASP A 336 -6.82 29.13 -26.04
N LEU A 337 -6.59 28.38 -24.96
CA LEU A 337 -5.29 27.79 -24.61
C LEU A 337 -5.18 26.29 -24.95
N ALA A 338 -6.17 25.69 -25.59
CA ALA A 338 -6.20 24.23 -25.84
C ALA A 338 -5.05 23.75 -26.73
N ASP A 339 -4.70 24.50 -27.78
CA ASP A 339 -3.62 24.13 -28.70
C ASP A 339 -2.24 24.27 -28.04
N GLU A 340 -2.01 25.29 -27.24
CA GLU A 340 -0.79 25.50 -26.48
C GLU A 340 -0.63 24.42 -25.40
N ALA A 341 -1.70 24.13 -24.68
CA ALA A 341 -1.71 23.07 -23.67
C ALA A 341 -1.44 21.68 -24.27
N MET A 342 -1.99 21.41 -25.45
CA MET A 342 -1.71 20.18 -26.19
C MET A 342 -0.24 20.09 -26.62
N ALA A 343 0.36 21.20 -27.06
CA ALA A 343 1.77 21.25 -27.42
C ALA A 343 2.66 21.04 -26.19
N ALA A 344 2.33 21.66 -25.06
CA ALA A 344 3.02 21.49 -23.78
C ALA A 344 2.91 20.04 -23.26
N ALA A 345 1.72 19.44 -23.33
CA ALA A 345 1.50 18.04 -22.98
C ALA A 345 2.44 17.11 -23.72
N LYS A 346 2.60 17.31 -25.03
CA LYS A 346 3.50 16.52 -25.86
C LYS A 346 4.97 16.68 -25.44
N VAL A 347 5.40 17.89 -25.14
CA VAL A 347 6.76 18.16 -24.64
C VAL A 347 7.03 17.42 -23.32
N GLY A 348 6.08 17.46 -22.39
CA GLY A 348 6.17 16.74 -21.11
C GLY A 348 6.24 15.23 -21.31
N GLU A 349 5.41 14.66 -22.20
CA GLU A 349 5.42 13.23 -22.53
C GLU A 349 6.76 12.81 -23.14
N GLU A 350 7.27 13.53 -24.13
CA GLU A 350 8.53 13.24 -24.82
C GLU A 350 9.72 13.32 -23.84
N PHE A 351 9.73 14.32 -22.97
CA PHE A 351 10.77 14.47 -21.95
C PHE A 351 10.77 13.27 -21.01
N ALA A 352 9.64 12.94 -20.40
CA ALA A 352 9.55 11.85 -19.44
C ALA A 352 9.85 10.49 -20.08
N ALA A 353 9.35 10.24 -21.31
CA ALA A 353 9.65 9.01 -22.05
C ALA A 353 11.15 8.86 -22.33
N LYS A 354 11.83 9.95 -22.71
CA LYS A 354 13.28 9.94 -22.90
C LYS A 354 14.03 9.66 -21.60
N THR A 355 13.69 10.34 -20.51
CA THR A 355 14.31 10.17 -19.20
C THR A 355 14.18 8.73 -18.69
N VAL A 356 12.98 8.15 -18.81
CA VAL A 356 12.74 6.75 -18.44
C VAL A 356 13.57 5.82 -19.30
N ALA A 357 13.61 6.01 -20.64
CA ALA A 357 14.38 5.16 -21.53
C ALA A 357 15.91 5.26 -21.30
N GLU A 358 16.42 6.42 -20.92
CA GLU A 358 17.84 6.62 -20.57
C GLU A 358 18.20 5.89 -19.27
N SER A 359 17.30 5.83 -18.29
CA SER A 359 17.55 5.22 -16.98
C SER A 359 17.34 3.70 -16.96
N VAL A 360 16.27 3.19 -17.60
CA VAL A 360 15.87 1.77 -17.52
C VAL A 360 15.97 1.02 -18.84
N GLY A 361 16.31 1.67 -19.94
CA GLY A 361 16.35 1.10 -21.28
C GLY A 361 15.05 1.28 -22.06
N PRO A 362 15.00 0.81 -23.32
CA PRO A 362 13.85 0.98 -24.18
C PRO A 362 12.63 0.18 -23.70
N LYS A 363 11.43 0.70 -23.97
CA LYS A 363 10.18 -0.02 -23.76
C LYS A 363 10.07 -1.19 -24.75
N ILE A 364 9.85 -2.40 -24.23
CA ILE A 364 9.77 -3.64 -25.01
C ILE A 364 8.47 -4.36 -24.66
N ASP A 365 7.72 -4.77 -25.70
CA ASP A 365 6.53 -5.63 -25.52
C ASP A 365 6.97 -7.06 -25.18
N VAL A 366 6.49 -7.57 -24.04
CA VAL A 366 6.80 -8.92 -23.54
C VAL A 366 5.72 -9.91 -23.96
N ALA A 367 4.45 -9.58 -23.73
CA ALA A 367 3.32 -10.45 -24.04
C ALA A 367 2.08 -9.61 -24.42
N TYR A 368 1.20 -10.18 -25.25
CA TYR A 368 -0.10 -9.62 -25.58
C TYR A 368 -1.21 -10.39 -24.86
N VAL A 369 -2.16 -9.70 -24.29
CA VAL A 369 -3.31 -10.27 -23.57
C VAL A 369 -4.55 -10.11 -24.44
N PRO A 370 -5.14 -11.21 -25.00
CA PRO A 370 -6.36 -11.14 -25.77
C PRO A 370 -7.58 -10.76 -24.94
N GLU A 371 -8.70 -10.48 -25.63
CA GLU A 371 -10.00 -10.25 -25.00
C GLU A 371 -10.44 -11.47 -24.16
N GLY A 372 -10.88 -11.21 -22.92
CA GLY A 372 -11.36 -12.23 -21.98
C GLY A 372 -10.27 -13.11 -21.37
N GLN A 373 -8.99 -12.79 -21.58
CA GLN A 373 -7.84 -13.53 -21.03
C GLN A 373 -7.08 -12.74 -19.98
N GLY A 374 -7.49 -11.50 -19.72
CA GLY A 374 -6.87 -10.64 -18.71
C GLY A 374 -7.32 -10.95 -17.28
N TYR A 375 -6.67 -10.32 -16.36
CA TYR A 375 -6.97 -10.35 -14.93
C TYR A 375 -6.88 -8.92 -14.38
N ILE A 376 -7.92 -8.48 -13.70
CA ILE A 376 -7.95 -7.15 -13.07
C ILE A 376 -7.94 -7.32 -11.56
N ASN A 377 -6.94 -6.73 -10.95
CA ASN A 377 -6.77 -6.67 -9.51
C ASN A 377 -7.80 -5.68 -8.91
N ASP A 378 -8.61 -6.14 -7.95
CA ASP A 378 -9.59 -5.32 -7.22
C ASP A 378 -9.04 -4.77 -5.89
N GLY A 379 -7.74 -4.99 -5.61
CA GLY A 379 -7.06 -4.54 -4.40
C GLY A 379 -7.10 -5.52 -3.24
N THR A 380 -7.78 -6.67 -3.38
CA THR A 380 -7.92 -7.67 -2.30
C THR A 380 -7.09 -8.94 -2.51
N GLU A 381 -6.43 -9.10 -3.66
CA GLU A 381 -5.74 -10.32 -4.10
C GLU A 381 -4.52 -10.70 -3.25
N ARG A 382 -4.01 -9.79 -2.44
CA ARG A 382 -2.94 -10.12 -1.49
C ARG A 382 -3.39 -11.11 -0.42
N ASN A 383 -4.70 -11.22 -0.22
CA ASN A 383 -5.31 -12.00 0.84
C ASN A 383 -5.72 -13.41 0.41
N TYR A 384 -5.49 -13.79 -0.86
CA TYR A 384 -5.80 -15.14 -1.38
C TYR A 384 -4.93 -15.52 -2.58
N SER A 385 -5.21 -16.66 -3.18
CA SER A 385 -4.49 -17.14 -4.37
C SER A 385 -4.69 -16.20 -5.55
N ASN A 386 -3.59 -15.74 -6.11
CA ASN A 386 -3.58 -14.81 -7.23
C ASN A 386 -2.99 -15.50 -8.47
N PRO A 387 -3.72 -15.58 -9.58
CA PRO A 387 -3.26 -16.27 -10.80
C PRO A 387 -1.94 -15.73 -11.36
N VAL A 388 -1.73 -14.42 -11.29
CA VAL A 388 -0.48 -13.78 -11.78
C VAL A 388 0.68 -14.08 -10.84
N SER A 389 0.42 -14.14 -9.53
CA SER A 389 1.39 -14.60 -8.54
C SER A 389 1.77 -16.06 -8.74
N ASN A 390 0.83 -16.90 -9.19
CA ASN A 390 1.12 -18.29 -9.53
C ASN A 390 2.11 -18.39 -10.69
N ILE A 391 1.96 -17.58 -11.75
CA ILE A 391 2.91 -17.50 -12.87
C ILE A 391 4.30 -17.10 -12.36
N MET A 392 4.37 -16.11 -11.46
CA MET A 392 5.66 -15.70 -10.88
C MET A 392 6.31 -16.80 -10.05
N ALA A 393 5.51 -17.52 -9.24
CA ALA A 393 6.03 -18.63 -8.45
C ALA A 393 6.54 -19.78 -9.34
N ASP A 394 5.83 -20.11 -10.41
CA ASP A 394 6.26 -21.12 -11.39
C ASP A 394 7.53 -20.67 -12.14
N ALA A 395 7.63 -19.39 -12.48
CA ALA A 395 8.83 -18.79 -13.06
C ALA A 395 10.07 -19.01 -12.17
N MET A 396 9.93 -18.87 -10.86
CA MET A 396 11.03 -19.10 -9.91
C MET A 396 11.46 -20.58 -9.89
N ILE A 397 10.52 -21.55 -9.99
CA ILE A 397 10.85 -22.97 -10.10
C ILE A 397 11.56 -23.24 -11.44
N ALA A 398 11.01 -22.77 -12.55
CA ALA A 398 11.60 -22.94 -13.87
C ALA A 398 13.02 -22.36 -13.94
N ALA A 399 13.22 -21.17 -13.38
CA ALA A 399 14.52 -20.53 -13.33
C ALA A 399 15.56 -21.29 -12.50
N THR A 400 15.14 -22.14 -11.57
CA THR A 400 15.99 -22.89 -10.63
C THR A 400 15.91 -24.40 -10.80
N ALA A 401 15.40 -24.87 -11.93
CA ALA A 401 15.26 -26.30 -12.22
C ALA A 401 16.58 -27.06 -12.14
N ASP A 402 17.70 -26.43 -12.53
CA ASP A 402 19.06 -26.98 -12.41
C ASP A 402 19.53 -27.21 -10.97
N LYS A 403 18.84 -26.62 -9.98
CA LYS A 403 19.15 -26.75 -8.54
C LYS A 403 18.21 -27.73 -7.82
N GLY A 404 17.30 -28.37 -8.52
CA GLY A 404 16.36 -29.33 -7.96
C GLY A 404 15.28 -28.72 -7.07
N VAL A 405 14.94 -27.44 -7.28
CA VAL A 405 13.87 -26.77 -6.55
C VAL A 405 12.53 -27.45 -6.79
N GLN A 406 11.82 -27.75 -5.72
CA GLN A 406 10.51 -28.40 -5.72
C GLN A 406 9.37 -27.43 -5.38
N VAL A 407 9.67 -26.42 -4.58
CA VAL A 407 8.70 -25.42 -4.09
C VAL A 407 9.29 -24.03 -4.25
N SER A 408 8.47 -23.10 -4.68
CA SER A 408 8.80 -21.68 -4.62
C SER A 408 7.81 -20.92 -3.77
N PHE A 409 8.26 -19.82 -3.16
CA PHE A 409 7.39 -18.95 -2.41
C PHE A 409 7.95 -17.53 -2.29
N PHE A 410 7.05 -16.56 -2.22
CA PHE A 410 7.39 -15.16 -2.01
C PHE A 410 6.23 -14.44 -1.30
N ASN A 411 6.50 -13.31 -0.66
CA ASN A 411 5.47 -12.51 0.00
C ASN A 411 4.59 -11.79 -1.04
N ALA A 412 3.27 -11.83 -0.86
CA ALA A 412 2.31 -11.22 -1.78
C ALA A 412 2.63 -9.75 -2.16
N PRO A 413 3.08 -8.88 -1.23
CA PRO A 413 3.44 -7.51 -1.56
C PRO A 413 4.61 -7.34 -2.54
N SER A 414 5.43 -8.37 -2.77
CA SER A 414 6.53 -8.29 -3.75
C SER A 414 6.03 -8.08 -5.16
N LEU A 415 4.83 -8.58 -5.48
CA LEU A 415 4.12 -8.31 -6.71
C LEU A 415 3.07 -7.21 -6.42
N LYS A 416 3.43 -5.96 -6.71
CA LYS A 416 2.67 -4.77 -6.25
C LYS A 416 1.33 -4.60 -6.97
N ASP A 417 1.30 -4.74 -8.28
CA ASP A 417 0.09 -4.73 -9.10
C ASP A 417 0.07 -5.98 -9.98
N THR A 418 -0.95 -6.77 -9.82
CA THR A 418 -1.15 -8.01 -10.57
C THR A 418 -2.15 -7.88 -11.71
N SER A 419 -2.61 -6.66 -12.02
CA SER A 419 -3.53 -6.44 -13.13
C SER A 419 -2.85 -6.68 -14.48
N ILE A 420 -3.48 -7.49 -15.28
CA ILE A 420 -3.13 -7.82 -16.67
C ILE A 420 -4.37 -7.54 -17.52
N PRO A 421 -4.59 -6.28 -17.96
CA PRO A 421 -5.80 -5.91 -18.68
C PRO A 421 -5.91 -6.60 -20.04
N ASP A 422 -7.15 -6.88 -20.45
CA ASP A 422 -7.47 -7.39 -21.80
C ASP A 422 -6.99 -6.43 -22.90
N MET A 423 -6.70 -7.00 -24.06
CA MET A 423 -6.37 -6.29 -25.30
C MET A 423 -5.18 -5.33 -25.18
N GLN A 424 -4.22 -5.62 -24.30
CA GLN A 424 -3.04 -4.81 -24.07
C GLN A 424 -1.75 -5.63 -24.13
N ASN A 425 -0.66 -4.97 -24.49
CA ASN A 425 0.68 -5.50 -24.33
C ASN A 425 1.16 -5.31 -22.88
N ILE A 426 1.71 -6.36 -22.30
CA ILE A 426 2.54 -6.25 -21.10
C ILE A 426 3.95 -5.91 -21.56
N THR A 427 4.51 -4.87 -21.01
CA THR A 427 5.86 -4.41 -21.34
C THR A 427 6.83 -4.65 -20.19
N ASN A 428 8.14 -4.59 -20.49
CA ASN A 428 9.16 -4.61 -19.45
C ASN A 428 9.01 -3.47 -18.43
N TYR A 429 8.42 -2.33 -18.82
CA TYR A 429 8.12 -1.22 -17.91
C TYR A 429 7.00 -1.57 -16.93
N ASP A 430 5.96 -2.27 -17.39
CA ASP A 430 4.91 -2.79 -16.52
C ASP A 430 5.49 -3.76 -15.47
N ILE A 431 6.39 -4.64 -15.92
CA ILE A 431 7.05 -5.59 -15.01
C ILE A 431 7.93 -4.86 -14.00
N MET A 432 8.79 -3.96 -14.44
CA MET A 432 9.77 -3.28 -13.59
C MET A 432 9.15 -2.22 -12.68
N GLY A 433 8.28 -1.36 -13.22
CA GLY A 433 7.77 -0.19 -12.50
C GLY A 433 6.47 -0.47 -11.74
N ARG A 434 5.59 -1.32 -12.30
CA ARG A 434 4.25 -1.56 -11.76
C ARG A 434 4.12 -2.89 -11.03
N MET A 435 4.56 -3.99 -11.65
CA MET A 435 4.34 -5.34 -11.11
C MET A 435 5.38 -5.73 -10.06
N LEU A 436 6.67 -5.55 -10.34
CA LEU A 436 7.81 -5.91 -9.49
C LEU A 436 8.72 -4.71 -9.17
N PRO A 437 8.19 -3.59 -8.65
CA PRO A 437 8.99 -2.37 -8.43
C PRO A 437 10.07 -2.54 -7.36
N PHE A 438 9.92 -3.53 -6.48
CA PHE A 438 10.93 -3.85 -5.46
C PHE A 438 12.18 -4.49 -6.05
N GLY A 439 12.07 -5.09 -7.25
CA GLY A 439 13.14 -5.89 -7.81
C GLY A 439 13.39 -7.14 -6.96
N GLY A 440 14.65 -7.43 -6.73
CA GLY A 440 15.10 -8.56 -5.93
C GLY A 440 15.67 -9.70 -6.77
N GLU A 441 16.17 -10.70 -6.10
CA GLU A 441 16.87 -11.85 -6.69
C GLU A 441 16.21 -13.16 -6.26
N VAL A 442 16.15 -14.12 -7.16
CA VAL A 442 15.76 -15.49 -6.81
C VAL A 442 16.87 -16.13 -5.98
N THR A 443 16.50 -16.69 -4.85
CA THR A 443 17.41 -17.41 -3.94
C THR A 443 16.97 -18.85 -3.79
N VAL A 444 17.90 -19.72 -3.38
CA VAL A 444 17.62 -21.14 -3.13
C VAL A 444 18.07 -21.51 -1.72
N THR A 445 17.24 -22.28 -1.03
CA THR A 445 17.47 -22.78 0.34
C THR A 445 17.05 -24.25 0.46
N GLU A 446 17.64 -24.95 1.42
CA GLU A 446 17.21 -26.29 1.85
C GLU A 446 16.52 -26.17 3.21
N LEU A 447 15.20 -26.19 3.22
CA LEU A 447 14.44 -25.97 4.44
C LEU A 447 13.95 -27.28 5.06
N PRO A 448 14.09 -27.45 6.39
CA PRO A 448 13.29 -28.42 7.11
C PRO A 448 11.79 -28.15 6.86
N ILE A 449 11.00 -29.21 6.73
CA ILE A 449 9.54 -29.09 6.52
C ILE A 449 8.88 -28.29 7.65
N SER A 450 9.37 -28.43 8.88
CA SER A 450 8.90 -27.63 10.03
C SER A 450 9.16 -26.14 9.85
N LYS A 451 10.31 -25.74 9.30
CA LYS A 451 10.64 -24.33 9.05
C LYS A 451 9.79 -23.76 7.91
N LEU A 452 9.57 -24.51 6.83
CA LEU A 452 8.63 -24.09 5.77
C LEU A 452 7.23 -23.88 6.33
N TYR A 453 6.74 -24.81 7.19
CA TYR A 453 5.44 -24.68 7.85
C TYR A 453 5.38 -23.41 8.73
N GLU A 454 6.41 -23.16 9.54
CA GLU A 454 6.53 -21.98 10.41
C GLU A 454 6.39 -20.67 9.62
N ILE A 455 7.13 -20.55 8.50
CA ILE A 455 7.08 -19.36 7.64
C ILE A 455 5.66 -19.12 7.10
N ILE A 456 5.01 -20.17 6.61
CA ILE A 456 3.65 -20.05 6.05
C ILE A 456 2.64 -19.73 7.16
N GLU A 457 2.75 -20.36 8.35
CA GLU A 457 1.89 -20.10 9.50
C GLU A 457 2.00 -18.66 10.01
N GLU A 458 3.22 -18.14 10.11
CA GLU A 458 3.46 -16.76 10.54
C GLU A 458 2.82 -15.75 9.58
N ARG A 459 3.08 -15.91 8.29
CA ARG A 459 2.58 -14.99 7.26
C ARG A 459 1.08 -15.13 7.01
N ALA A 460 0.51 -16.32 7.20
CA ALA A 460 -0.92 -16.57 7.03
C ALA A 460 -1.80 -15.81 8.03
N GLN A 461 -1.27 -15.39 9.18
CA GLN A 461 -2.01 -14.58 10.16
C GLN A 461 -2.45 -13.23 9.57
N SER A 462 -1.68 -12.68 8.65
CA SER A 462 -1.96 -11.39 8.01
C SER A 462 -3.11 -11.42 6.99
N VAL A 463 -3.66 -12.59 6.66
CA VAL A 463 -4.77 -12.73 5.68
C VAL A 463 -6.00 -11.91 6.04
N VAL A 464 -6.14 -11.54 7.30
CA VAL A 464 -7.27 -10.74 7.82
C VAL A 464 -7.01 -9.23 7.76
N THR A 465 -5.88 -8.79 7.23
CA THR A 465 -5.51 -7.38 7.08
C THR A 465 -5.55 -6.95 5.62
N MET A 466 -5.70 -5.67 5.36
CA MET A 466 -5.60 -5.12 4.00
C MET A 466 -4.17 -5.12 3.46
N GLU A 467 -3.17 -5.18 4.34
CA GLU A 467 -1.74 -5.24 4.01
C GLU A 467 -1.19 -6.65 4.20
N SER A 468 -1.91 -7.65 3.69
CA SER A 468 -1.54 -9.05 3.85
C SER A 468 -0.11 -9.32 3.35
N GLN A 469 0.64 -10.04 4.18
CA GLN A 469 1.98 -10.57 3.88
C GLN A 469 1.90 -12.04 3.47
N LEU A 470 0.73 -12.50 3.02
CA LEU A 470 0.48 -13.88 2.65
C LEU A 470 1.55 -14.41 1.67
N VAL A 471 1.95 -15.65 1.86
CA VAL A 471 2.94 -16.29 0.99
C VAL A 471 2.25 -16.80 -0.27
N GLN A 472 2.61 -16.26 -1.42
CA GLN A 472 2.25 -16.83 -2.74
C GLN A 472 3.21 -17.95 -3.07
N CYS A 473 2.76 -19.00 -3.77
CA CYS A 473 3.55 -20.22 -3.89
C CYS A 473 3.41 -20.96 -5.22
N GLY A 474 4.49 -21.67 -5.57
CA GLY A 474 4.57 -22.68 -6.63
C GLY A 474 5.00 -24.03 -6.02
N GLY A 475 4.65 -25.14 -6.67
CA GLY A 475 5.03 -26.44 -6.18
C GLY A 475 4.25 -26.91 -4.95
N MET A 476 3.41 -26.09 -4.37
CA MET A 476 2.60 -26.42 -3.21
C MET A 476 1.26 -25.69 -3.21
N SER A 477 0.35 -26.14 -2.35
CA SER A 477 -0.86 -25.39 -1.98
C SER A 477 -1.10 -25.50 -0.48
N TYR A 478 -1.84 -24.54 0.10
CA TYR A 478 -2.16 -24.59 1.52
C TYR A 478 -3.54 -24.00 1.84
N SER A 479 -4.04 -24.32 3.04
CA SER A 479 -5.32 -23.81 3.53
C SER A 479 -5.19 -23.12 4.89
N VAL A 480 -5.90 -22.00 5.03
CA VAL A 480 -5.90 -21.13 6.21
C VAL A 480 -7.30 -21.04 6.80
N ASP A 481 -7.40 -21.15 8.12
CA ASP A 481 -8.61 -20.82 8.88
C ASP A 481 -8.52 -19.35 9.30
N ALA A 482 -9.36 -18.51 8.67
CA ALA A 482 -9.33 -17.05 8.88
C ALA A 482 -9.70 -16.65 10.32
N ASN A 483 -10.51 -17.44 11.04
CA ASN A 483 -10.85 -17.13 12.43
C ASN A 483 -9.65 -17.38 13.36
N LYS A 484 -8.89 -18.46 13.12
CA LYS A 484 -7.66 -18.72 13.86
C LYS A 484 -6.58 -17.71 13.51
N ALA A 485 -6.46 -17.36 12.21
CA ALA A 485 -5.54 -16.31 11.75
C ALA A 485 -5.84 -14.98 12.47
N LYS A 486 -7.13 -14.61 12.55
CA LYS A 486 -7.53 -13.39 13.28
C LYS A 486 -7.18 -13.44 14.77
N ALA A 487 -7.46 -14.56 15.43
CA ALA A 487 -7.15 -14.70 16.85
C ALA A 487 -5.64 -14.56 17.12
N ARG A 488 -4.82 -15.17 16.28
CA ARG A 488 -3.35 -15.06 16.37
C ARG A 488 -2.86 -13.67 16.03
N TYR A 489 -3.41 -13.04 15.00
CA TYR A 489 -3.10 -11.65 14.63
C TYR A 489 -3.44 -10.67 15.76
N ASP A 490 -4.65 -10.75 16.34
CA ASP A 490 -5.05 -9.90 17.47
C ASP A 490 -4.12 -10.11 18.69
N ALA A 491 -3.69 -11.34 18.94
CA ALA A 491 -2.74 -11.65 20.02
C ALA A 491 -1.33 -11.11 19.73
N SER A 492 -0.86 -11.14 18.47
CA SER A 492 0.43 -10.54 18.09
C SER A 492 0.45 -9.03 18.29
N ILE A 493 -0.66 -8.34 17.98
CA ILE A 493 -0.81 -6.90 18.32
C ILE A 493 -0.71 -6.69 19.84
N GLY A 494 -1.28 -7.59 20.63
CA GLY A 494 -1.15 -7.55 22.11
C GLY A 494 0.31 -7.68 22.58
N ILE A 495 1.11 -8.52 21.94
CA ILE A 495 2.56 -8.63 22.22
C ILE A 495 3.27 -7.31 21.86
N MET A 496 3.06 -6.78 20.66
CA MET A 496 3.66 -5.50 20.24
C MET A 496 3.33 -4.36 21.21
N GLN A 497 2.09 -4.30 21.70
CA GLN A 497 1.67 -3.31 22.68
C GLN A 497 2.41 -3.48 24.02
N ALA A 498 2.55 -4.72 24.49
CA ALA A 498 3.26 -5.01 25.73
C ALA A 498 4.77 -4.74 25.61
N GLU A 499 5.38 -4.96 24.44
CA GLU A 499 6.78 -4.60 24.15
C GLU A 499 6.98 -3.07 24.19
N ASP A 500 6.08 -2.31 23.58
CA ASP A 500 6.14 -0.86 23.60
C ASP A 500 5.95 -0.31 25.02
N ASP A 501 5.03 -0.86 25.80
CA ASP A 501 4.82 -0.49 27.20
C ASP A 501 6.04 -0.83 28.07
N LEU A 502 6.71 -1.98 27.83
CA LEU A 502 7.95 -2.33 28.48
C LEU A 502 9.09 -1.35 28.14
N LYS A 503 9.20 -0.99 26.86
CA LYS A 503 10.18 0.00 26.39
C LYS A 503 9.94 1.35 27.08
N LYS A 504 8.71 1.85 27.10
CA LYS A 504 8.33 3.08 27.78
C LYS A 504 8.61 3.04 29.28
N ALA A 505 8.33 1.92 29.95
CA ALA A 505 8.64 1.74 31.38
C ALA A 505 10.15 1.84 31.65
N LYS A 506 10.99 1.24 30.79
CA LYS A 506 12.46 1.35 30.88
C LYS A 506 12.98 2.77 30.63
N GLU A 507 12.42 3.46 29.67
CA GLU A 507 12.86 4.83 29.28
C GLU A 507 12.38 5.91 30.26
N ASN A 508 11.17 5.78 30.81
CA ASN A 508 10.52 6.82 31.61
C ASN A 508 10.46 6.51 33.12
N GLY A 509 11.12 5.44 33.59
CA GLY A 509 11.18 5.07 35.01
C GLY A 509 9.88 4.46 35.54
N GLY A 510 9.10 3.77 34.69
CA GLY A 510 7.89 3.06 35.07
C GLY A 510 8.14 1.70 35.77
N ASP A 511 7.06 0.94 36.04
CA ASP A 511 7.14 -0.39 36.63
C ASP A 511 7.57 -1.44 35.59
N VAL A 512 8.86 -1.61 35.44
CA VAL A 512 9.49 -2.57 34.50
C VAL A 512 9.10 -4.01 34.82
N THR A 513 9.02 -4.38 36.11
CA THR A 513 8.67 -5.76 36.54
C THR A 513 7.24 -6.13 36.11
N LYS A 514 6.31 -5.18 36.25
CA LYS A 514 4.93 -5.39 35.78
C LYS A 514 4.90 -5.51 34.25
N ALA A 515 5.57 -4.62 33.53
CA ALA A 515 5.58 -4.63 32.07
C ALA A 515 6.21 -5.92 31.50
N GLU A 516 7.26 -6.46 32.12
CA GLU A 516 7.83 -7.77 31.78
C GLU A 516 6.85 -8.92 32.03
N ALA A 517 6.09 -8.87 33.13
CA ALA A 517 5.05 -9.87 33.40
C ALA A 517 3.89 -9.79 32.40
N ASP A 518 3.47 -8.59 32.02
CA ASP A 518 2.40 -8.36 31.03
C ASP A 518 2.83 -8.89 29.63
N LEU A 519 4.07 -8.64 29.23
CA LEU A 519 4.64 -9.19 27.99
C LEU A 519 4.70 -10.72 28.01
N ALA A 520 5.18 -11.30 29.10
CA ALA A 520 5.24 -12.76 29.25
C ALA A 520 3.83 -13.39 29.21
N GLN A 521 2.81 -12.71 29.76
CA GLN A 521 1.43 -13.15 29.68
C GLN A 521 0.87 -13.06 28.26
N ALA A 522 1.16 -12.00 27.53
CA ALA A 522 0.74 -11.85 26.12
C ALA A 522 1.35 -12.93 25.24
N GLN A 523 2.64 -13.23 25.42
CA GLN A 523 3.33 -14.30 24.71
C GLN A 523 2.74 -15.67 25.03
N ALA A 524 2.51 -15.99 26.29
CA ALA A 524 1.91 -17.26 26.71
C ALA A 524 0.50 -17.45 26.12
N TYR A 525 -0.30 -16.36 26.04
CA TYR A 525 -1.61 -16.40 25.39
C TYR A 525 -1.50 -16.73 23.90
N TYR A 526 -0.57 -16.08 23.19
CA TYR A 526 -0.32 -16.34 21.77
C TYR A 526 0.10 -17.79 21.51
N ASP A 527 0.97 -18.35 22.36
CA ASP A 527 1.49 -19.71 22.24
C ASP A 527 0.41 -20.77 22.46
N GLU A 528 -0.63 -20.47 23.27
CA GLU A 528 -1.78 -21.36 23.51
C GLU A 528 -2.80 -21.38 22.33
N LEU A 529 -2.75 -20.40 21.40
CA LEU A 529 -3.69 -20.33 20.29
C LEU A 529 -3.44 -21.42 19.24
N PRO A 530 -4.49 -22.01 18.65
CA PRO A 530 -4.33 -23.00 17.61
C PRO A 530 -3.72 -22.40 16.35
N GLN A 531 -2.93 -23.19 15.63
CA GLN A 531 -2.33 -22.82 14.34
C GLN A 531 -3.43 -22.52 13.31
N CYS A 532 -3.21 -21.50 12.48
CA CYS A 532 -4.17 -21.08 11.46
C CYS A 532 -4.01 -21.82 10.13
N VAL A 533 -2.81 -22.29 9.78
CA VAL A 533 -2.58 -23.14 8.60
C VAL A 533 -3.03 -24.56 8.91
N GLU A 534 -4.10 -25.00 8.26
CA GLU A 534 -4.67 -26.32 8.51
C GLU A 534 -3.93 -27.44 7.79
N LYS A 535 -3.40 -27.14 6.59
CA LYS A 535 -2.76 -28.12 5.73
C LYS A 535 -1.89 -27.45 4.67
N ILE A 536 -0.74 -28.05 4.39
CA ILE A 536 0.08 -27.79 3.20
C ILE A 536 0.13 -29.08 2.40
N LEU A 537 -0.02 -28.98 1.09
CA LEU A 537 0.17 -30.06 0.14
C LEU A 537 1.32 -29.72 -0.79
N ILE A 538 2.29 -30.61 -0.90
CA ILE A 538 3.40 -30.51 -1.86
C ILE A 538 3.28 -31.69 -2.81
N LEU A 539 3.35 -31.44 -4.11
CA LEU A 539 3.34 -32.47 -5.12
C LEU A 539 4.78 -32.84 -5.48
N ASN A 540 5.15 -34.08 -5.23
CA ASN A 540 6.46 -34.58 -5.62
C ASN A 540 6.53 -34.86 -7.15
N PRO A 541 7.74 -34.94 -7.73
CA PRO A 541 7.91 -35.24 -9.15
C PRO A 541 7.30 -36.58 -9.60
N ASP A 542 7.19 -37.56 -8.70
CA ASP A 542 6.54 -38.85 -8.93
C ASP A 542 5.00 -38.82 -8.80
N LYS A 543 4.42 -37.62 -8.62
CA LYS A 543 2.99 -37.36 -8.41
C LYS A 543 2.45 -37.81 -7.04
N SER A 544 3.30 -38.24 -6.13
CA SER A 544 2.90 -38.46 -4.75
C SER A 544 2.68 -37.12 -4.03
N GLU A 545 1.75 -37.10 -3.07
CA GLU A 545 1.45 -35.90 -2.27
C GLU A 545 2.08 -35.98 -0.88
N LEU A 546 2.87 -34.98 -0.52
CA LEU A 546 3.31 -34.77 0.85
C LEU A 546 2.27 -33.89 1.58
N LYS A 547 1.63 -34.45 2.62
CA LYS A 547 0.57 -33.76 3.38
C LYS A 547 1.09 -33.35 4.75
N ILE A 548 1.25 -32.03 4.94
CA ILE A 548 1.76 -31.43 6.17
C ILE A 548 0.59 -30.76 6.91
N ASN A 549 0.49 -30.98 8.22
CA ASN A 549 -0.50 -30.33 9.07
C ASN A 549 0.07 -30.12 10.48
N PRO A 550 -0.55 -29.24 11.33
CA PRO A 550 -0.04 -28.93 12.65
C PRO A 550 0.22 -30.14 13.55
N LYS A 551 -0.67 -31.15 13.48
CA LYS A 551 -0.56 -32.35 14.29
C LYS A 551 0.63 -33.23 13.87
N ALA A 552 0.90 -33.31 12.58
CA ALA A 552 2.03 -34.07 12.04
C ALA A 552 3.36 -33.38 12.40
N ILE A 553 3.41 -32.04 12.30
CA ILE A 553 4.57 -31.23 12.77
C ILE A 553 4.81 -31.46 14.26
N ALA A 554 3.77 -31.33 15.08
CA ALA A 554 3.89 -31.50 16.54
C ALA A 554 4.33 -32.91 16.98
N ARG A 555 4.09 -33.96 16.16
CA ARG A 555 4.56 -35.32 16.40
C ARG A 555 5.98 -35.57 15.92
N GLY A 556 6.58 -34.63 15.17
CA GLY A 556 7.89 -34.85 14.54
C GLY A 556 7.84 -35.77 13.31
N ASP A 557 6.67 -35.94 12.65
CA ASP A 557 6.52 -36.85 11.51
C ASP A 557 7.45 -36.46 10.33
N PHE A 558 7.96 -35.25 10.33
CA PHE A 558 8.84 -34.69 9.29
C PHE A 558 10.25 -34.34 9.80
N ASP A 559 10.63 -34.81 11.00
CA ASP A 559 11.95 -34.54 11.55
C ASP A 559 13.05 -35.09 10.63
N GLY A 560 14.02 -34.26 10.29
CA GLY A 560 15.10 -34.58 9.38
C GLY A 560 14.75 -34.62 7.89
N ILE A 561 13.52 -34.25 7.51
CA ILE A 561 13.12 -34.11 6.11
C ILE A 561 13.30 -32.64 5.70
N THR A 562 14.09 -32.42 4.64
CA THR A 562 14.30 -31.12 4.02
C THR A 562 13.69 -31.07 2.63
N ILE A 563 13.42 -29.86 2.16
CA ILE A 563 12.93 -29.58 0.81
C ILE A 563 13.72 -28.42 0.21
N THR A 564 14.10 -28.54 -1.06
CA THR A 564 14.76 -27.46 -1.78
C THR A 564 13.74 -26.46 -2.27
N CYS A 565 13.87 -25.22 -1.82
CA CYS A 565 12.95 -24.13 -2.07
C CYS A 565 13.60 -22.99 -2.83
N ALA A 566 12.83 -22.30 -3.70
CA ALA A 566 13.18 -20.98 -4.18
C ALA A 566 12.35 -19.91 -3.44
N SER A 567 12.99 -18.79 -3.12
CA SER A 567 12.31 -17.61 -2.57
C SER A 567 12.91 -16.33 -3.14
N ASN A 568 12.23 -15.19 -2.92
CA ASN A 568 12.90 -13.92 -3.15
C ASN A 568 13.81 -13.58 -1.97
N ASP A 569 14.88 -12.87 -2.23
CA ASP A 569 15.91 -12.51 -1.24
C ASP A 569 15.33 -11.69 -0.06
N PHE A 570 14.31 -10.85 -0.32
CA PHE A 570 13.62 -10.10 0.73
C PHE A 570 12.95 -11.05 1.75
N LEU A 571 12.11 -11.99 1.27
CA LEU A 571 11.42 -12.92 2.19
C LEU A 571 12.41 -13.85 2.89
N ALA A 572 13.49 -14.27 2.19
CA ALA A 572 14.53 -15.08 2.80
C ALA A 572 15.18 -14.36 4.00
N HIS A 573 15.44 -13.05 3.86
CA HIS A 573 15.98 -12.22 4.94
C HIS A 573 14.98 -12.03 6.09
N GLU A 574 13.75 -11.65 5.76
CA GLU A 574 12.68 -11.40 6.75
C GLU A 574 12.33 -12.64 7.60
N THR A 575 12.53 -13.83 7.05
CA THR A 575 12.23 -15.10 7.75
C THR A 575 13.47 -15.78 8.32
N GLY A 576 14.63 -15.15 8.21
CA GLY A 576 15.90 -15.62 8.77
C GLY A 576 16.42 -16.90 8.11
N ILE A 577 16.05 -17.17 6.85
CA ILE A 577 16.54 -18.33 6.11
C ILE A 577 17.72 -18.00 5.18
N ASP A 578 18.17 -16.76 5.16
CA ASP A 578 19.34 -16.28 4.40
C ASP A 578 20.69 -16.63 5.10
N THR A 579 20.79 -17.84 5.62
CA THR A 579 21.93 -18.33 6.42
C THR A 579 22.55 -19.59 5.84
N GLU A 580 23.80 -19.89 6.24
CA GLU A 580 24.48 -21.14 5.90
C GLU A 580 23.78 -22.39 6.43
N GLU A 581 23.03 -22.26 7.54
CA GLU A 581 22.25 -23.34 8.13
C GLU A 581 21.23 -23.90 7.14
N TYR A 582 20.61 -23.04 6.34
CA TYR A 582 19.62 -23.42 5.33
C TYR A 582 20.20 -23.53 3.92
N GLY A 583 21.52 -23.63 3.78
CA GLY A 583 22.18 -23.75 2.48
C GLY A 583 21.88 -22.59 1.52
N TYR A 584 21.64 -21.39 2.06
CA TYR A 584 21.24 -20.21 1.30
C TYR A 584 22.19 -19.88 0.16
N GLN A 585 21.64 -19.69 -1.03
CA GLN A 585 22.38 -19.34 -2.23
C GLN A 585 21.64 -18.27 -3.03
N LYS A 586 22.32 -17.20 -3.38
CA LYS A 586 21.88 -16.28 -4.41
C LYS A 586 22.11 -16.89 -5.78
N THR A 587 21.14 -16.75 -6.68
CA THR A 587 21.22 -17.36 -8.02
C THR A 587 21.81 -16.43 -9.07
N GLY A 588 21.92 -15.14 -8.82
CA GLY A 588 22.25 -14.11 -9.80
C GLY A 588 21.10 -13.82 -10.78
N LYS A 589 19.90 -14.37 -10.55
CA LYS A 589 18.73 -14.21 -11.43
C LYS A 589 17.77 -13.18 -10.82
N GLU A 590 17.63 -12.04 -11.49
CA GLU A 590 16.72 -10.98 -11.07
C GLU A 590 15.25 -11.40 -11.28
N LEU A 591 14.40 -11.15 -10.29
CA LEU A 591 12.98 -11.50 -10.32
C LEU A 591 12.25 -10.91 -11.54
N THR A 592 12.54 -9.66 -11.89
CA THR A 592 11.97 -8.99 -13.08
C THR A 592 12.30 -9.74 -14.38
N LYS A 593 13.53 -10.21 -14.52
CA LYS A 593 13.97 -10.96 -15.71
C LYS A 593 13.43 -12.38 -15.75
N VAL A 594 13.34 -13.03 -14.60
CA VAL A 594 12.71 -14.36 -14.48
C VAL A 594 11.24 -14.29 -14.85
N PHE A 595 10.51 -13.29 -14.39
CA PHE A 595 9.11 -13.12 -14.73
C PHE A 595 8.89 -12.71 -16.19
N GLU A 596 9.73 -11.81 -16.72
CA GLU A 596 9.74 -11.43 -18.15
C GLU A 596 9.92 -12.66 -19.05
N GLN A 597 10.87 -13.52 -18.70
CA GLN A 597 11.13 -14.75 -19.46
C GLN A 597 9.94 -15.71 -19.43
N GLU A 598 9.34 -15.93 -18.25
CA GLU A 598 8.18 -16.82 -18.10
C GLU A 598 6.97 -16.33 -18.89
N LEU A 599 6.65 -15.04 -18.82
CA LEU A 599 5.58 -14.45 -19.64
C LEU A 599 5.85 -14.65 -21.13
N GLY A 600 7.11 -14.53 -21.57
CA GLY A 600 7.51 -14.81 -22.94
C GLY A 600 7.38 -16.29 -23.32
N GLU A 601 7.66 -17.24 -22.43
CA GLU A 601 7.48 -18.68 -22.67
C GLU A 601 5.99 -19.08 -22.67
N VAL A 602 5.18 -18.56 -21.75
CA VAL A 602 3.71 -18.73 -21.75
C VAL A 602 3.11 -18.26 -23.08
N ARG A 603 3.60 -17.14 -23.60
CA ARG A 603 3.23 -16.61 -24.92
C ARG A 603 3.52 -17.60 -26.04
N LYS A 604 4.72 -18.17 -26.09
CA LYS A 604 5.11 -19.15 -27.13
C LYS A 604 4.27 -20.43 -27.07
N TYR A 605 3.93 -20.87 -25.87
CA TYR A 605 3.15 -22.10 -25.66
C TYR A 605 1.68 -21.94 -26.09
N ASN A 606 1.13 -20.74 -26.02
CA ASN A 606 -0.26 -20.41 -26.31
C ASN A 606 -0.43 -19.62 -27.64
N GLU A 607 0.34 -19.95 -28.68
CA GLU A 607 0.21 -19.31 -30.01
C GLU A 607 0.40 -17.76 -29.96
N ASP A 608 1.40 -17.31 -29.22
CA ASP A 608 1.75 -15.90 -29.05
C ASP A 608 0.78 -15.08 -28.18
N VAL A 609 -0.11 -15.72 -27.40
CA VAL A 609 -1.03 -15.05 -26.50
C VAL A 609 -0.85 -15.48 -25.06
N MET A 610 -1.03 -14.57 -24.12
CA MET A 610 -1.02 -14.86 -22.70
C MET A 610 -2.39 -15.34 -22.23
N HIS A 611 -2.43 -16.39 -21.43
CA HIS A 611 -3.63 -16.90 -20.78
C HIS A 611 -3.43 -16.98 -19.27
N VAL A 612 -4.32 -16.34 -18.52
CA VAL A 612 -4.33 -16.39 -17.05
C VAL A 612 -5.32 -17.47 -16.60
N ASP A 613 -4.83 -18.53 -15.94
CA ASP A 613 -5.70 -19.57 -15.41
C ASP A 613 -6.35 -19.16 -14.07
N HIS A 614 -7.56 -18.65 -14.15
CA HIS A 614 -8.35 -18.26 -12.99
C HIS A 614 -8.77 -19.44 -12.08
N ASN A 615 -8.59 -20.68 -12.52
CA ASN A 615 -8.95 -21.88 -11.77
C ASN A 615 -7.79 -22.47 -10.97
N ASP A 616 -6.57 -21.96 -11.14
CA ASP A 616 -5.40 -22.41 -10.39
C ASP A 616 -5.38 -21.74 -9.01
N VAL A 617 -6.10 -22.33 -8.06
CA VAL A 617 -6.20 -21.84 -6.69
C VAL A 617 -5.27 -22.63 -5.76
N ARG A 618 -4.16 -22.02 -5.36
CA ARG A 618 -3.13 -22.64 -4.51
C ARG A 618 -3.30 -22.31 -3.03
N ILE A 619 -4.05 -21.26 -2.71
CA ILE A 619 -4.31 -20.82 -1.34
C ILE A 619 -5.81 -20.83 -1.10
N SER A 620 -6.28 -21.64 -0.14
CA SER A 620 -7.67 -21.73 0.26
C SER A 620 -7.85 -21.10 1.63
N ILE A 621 -8.79 -20.15 1.76
CA ILE A 621 -9.08 -19.48 3.02
C ILE A 621 -10.50 -19.81 3.41
N LYS A 622 -10.71 -20.18 4.69
CA LYS A 622 -11.99 -20.56 5.26
C LYS A 622 -12.35 -19.64 6.42
N ASP A 623 -13.59 -19.21 6.46
CA ASP A 623 -14.22 -18.59 7.63
C ASP A 623 -15.30 -19.51 8.26
N LYS A 624 -16.12 -18.97 9.16
CA LYS A 624 -17.23 -19.72 9.78
C LYS A 624 -18.30 -20.17 8.77
N GLU A 625 -18.40 -19.51 7.64
CA GLU A 625 -19.34 -19.80 6.56
C GLU A 625 -18.73 -20.72 5.51
N GLY A 626 -17.43 -21.03 5.63
CA GLY A 626 -16.70 -21.97 4.78
C GLY A 626 -16.05 -21.35 3.54
N ILE A 627 -16.28 -20.07 3.26
CA ILE A 627 -15.74 -19.34 2.10
C ILE A 627 -15.35 -17.94 2.53
N VAL A 628 -14.15 -17.49 2.15
CA VAL A 628 -13.73 -16.08 2.22
C VAL A 628 -13.54 -15.57 0.80
N ASN A 629 -14.10 -14.40 0.50
CA ASN A 629 -13.94 -13.67 -0.76
C ASN A 629 -14.55 -14.30 -2.03
N GLY A 630 -15.61 -15.10 -1.88
CA GLY A 630 -16.45 -15.52 -3.02
C GLY A 630 -15.84 -16.54 -3.98
N TYR A 631 -14.66 -17.10 -3.69
CA TYR A 631 -14.07 -18.18 -4.47
C TYR A 631 -14.41 -19.55 -3.86
N PRO A 632 -14.93 -20.50 -4.63
CA PRO A 632 -15.16 -21.86 -4.16
C PRO A 632 -13.82 -22.52 -3.85
N ILE A 633 -13.75 -23.27 -2.75
CA ILE A 633 -12.56 -24.02 -2.38
C ILE A 633 -12.38 -25.17 -3.38
N PRO A 634 -11.32 -25.20 -4.19
CA PRO A 634 -11.10 -26.31 -5.11
C PRO A 634 -10.79 -27.58 -4.33
N THR A 635 -11.30 -28.70 -4.81
CA THR A 635 -11.07 -30.03 -4.23
C THR A 635 -9.78 -30.69 -4.70
N GLY A 636 -8.97 -30.02 -5.52
CA GLY A 636 -7.71 -30.56 -6.07
C GLY A 636 -6.73 -29.46 -6.49
N ILE A 637 -5.46 -29.84 -6.56
CA ILE A 637 -4.40 -29.02 -7.14
C ILE A 637 -4.52 -29.12 -8.67
N ASN A 638 -4.54 -27.99 -9.37
CA ASN A 638 -4.46 -28.01 -10.81
C ASN A 638 -3.00 -28.32 -11.21
N THR A 639 -2.76 -29.52 -11.72
CA THR A 639 -1.42 -30.01 -12.06
C THR A 639 -1.01 -29.72 -13.49
N LYS A 640 -1.76 -28.90 -14.21
CA LYS A 640 -1.55 -28.67 -15.67
C LYS A 640 -0.19 -28.04 -15.99
N TYR A 641 0.40 -27.35 -15.05
CA TYR A 641 1.68 -26.64 -15.20
C TYR A 641 2.87 -27.30 -14.47
N TRP A 642 2.73 -28.55 -14.05
CA TRP A 642 3.76 -29.27 -13.28
C TRP A 642 4.63 -30.21 -14.16
N TYR A 643 4.65 -29.99 -15.48
CA TYR A 643 5.40 -30.81 -16.43
C TYR A 643 6.17 -29.96 -17.44
#